data_f1e977f199b5249a2129b1d88a134737
#
_entry.id   f1e977f199b5249a2129b1d88a134737
#
_cell.length_a   1.000
_cell.length_b   1.000
_cell.length_c   1.000
_cell.angle_alpha   90.00
_cell.angle_beta   90.00
_cell.angle_gamma   90.00
#
_symmetry.space_group_name_H-M   'P 1'
#
loop_
_entity.id
_entity.type
_entity.pdbx_description
1 polymer ?
#
loop_
_entity_poly.entity_id
_entity_poly.type
_entity_poly.pdbx_seq_one_letter_code
_entity_poly.pdbx_strand_id
1 'polypeptide(L)'
;MCIRDRLDTVAQFRDGVKAYTAGVGEAAGGSQELFQGLSVLYTASEPLVDGTDAVVDALMDMVEAQLEESVIQVELTADNYKEELDQLMAEGSSVDARLRDSLKDAKDTLADLEDFREGIIDYTDAVDEIADGSRELRDGVQELQDEANDMIDEYFTFDIDNLTQFLVAGDNPRIDAASGDVIINKYAGMVSGIILMVMFTYVISVFVVHNIEKESSVIGALYALGVTRGQLLFHYLLNPMMISFLGGAVGCVLGFSKYGTGWQMQDSIVYFSLPPMEIVTPAYLLVYSLVMPPVTAALVNCLVISKKLKRTALSLLRNEQTAGRAGKIQDVNLGNMKFLHRFQVRQLLREMRSAVAVVIGMFICLLVLLISADCYVLCKNFGDACLDETTYAYMYTYKYPTEDVPEDGTPAYVESLKKEAYGYNLDVTVLGIDKDNPYFPVETSNKKNEIVISSAAAQKFGVKVGDKLVLSDEVNERDYAFTVKDIVHFASGVYVFLDRDAMQELFDQEDDYYNVVFADHALDIDNGRLYSTVSRENVEESSQIFTDMMGPMVSMLAAISALIFMIVMYLMMKVMIDRSAFSISLMKVLGYRKGEIRRLYLDGNFYIIMLGALLGVPLAKWSMDLIFPYFISNVAIGMDLQFPPQLYGMIYGGILICYLVINFLLVGRLNKLVPAEVLKNRE
;
A
#
# COMPACT_ATOMS: atom_id res chain seq x y z
N MET A 1 -14.56 13.00 1.29
CA MET A 1 -15.66 12.36 2.02
C MET A 1 -15.48 12.69 3.49
N CYS A 2 -16.41 13.44 4.08
CA CYS A 2 -16.23 14.05 5.39
C CYS A 2 -16.32 13.00 6.50
N ILE A 3 -15.55 13.14 7.59
CA ILE A 3 -15.68 12.33 8.82
C ILE A 3 -17.15 12.29 9.29
N ARG A 4 -17.86 13.40 9.08
CA ARG A 4 -19.31 13.53 9.37
C ARG A 4 -20.15 12.47 8.65
N ASP A 5 -19.90 12.22 7.36
CA ASP A 5 -20.65 11.21 6.59
C ASP A 5 -20.42 9.79 7.11
N ARG A 6 -19.24 9.52 7.70
CA ARG A 6 -18.92 8.22 8.31
C ARG A 6 -19.52 8.07 9.70
N LEU A 7 -19.50 9.12 10.51
CA LEU A 7 -20.20 9.13 11.79
C LEU A 7 -21.70 8.92 11.58
N ASP A 8 -22.29 9.55 10.56
CA ASP A 8 -23.68 9.34 10.18
C ASP A 8 -23.92 7.89 9.73
N THR A 9 -22.97 7.28 9.00
CA THR A 9 -23.06 5.87 8.57
C THR A 9 -22.94 4.90 9.75
N VAL A 10 -22.02 5.16 10.69
CA VAL A 10 -21.88 4.36 11.92
C VAL A 10 -23.11 4.52 12.79
N ALA A 11 -23.67 5.72 12.91
CA ALA A 11 -24.92 5.96 13.62
C ALA A 11 -26.09 5.21 12.97
N GLN A 12 -26.21 5.24 11.64
CA GLN A 12 -27.20 4.47 10.90
C GLN A 12 -27.02 2.96 11.09
N PHE A 13 -25.79 2.47 11.09
CA PHE A 13 -25.50 1.06 11.35
C PHE A 13 -25.89 0.67 12.77
N ARG A 14 -25.49 1.45 13.79
CA ARG A 14 -25.92 1.26 15.17
C ARG A 14 -27.44 1.25 15.32
N ASP A 15 -28.11 2.21 14.70
CA ASP A 15 -29.57 2.31 14.75
C ASP A 15 -30.23 1.13 14.02
N GLY A 16 -29.62 0.65 12.95
CA GLY A 16 -30.03 -0.58 12.26
C GLY A 16 -29.86 -1.84 13.13
N VAL A 17 -28.72 -1.97 13.82
CA VAL A 17 -28.50 -3.08 14.78
C VAL A 17 -29.52 -3.03 15.93
N LYS A 18 -29.78 -1.84 16.50
CA LYS A 18 -30.80 -1.68 17.54
C LYS A 18 -32.19 -2.04 17.04
N ALA A 19 -32.55 -1.66 15.82
CA ALA A 19 -33.85 -2.02 15.23
C ALA A 19 -33.95 -3.54 15.00
N TYR A 20 -32.86 -4.16 14.55
CA TYR A 20 -32.77 -5.61 14.40
C TYR A 20 -32.91 -6.33 15.74
N THR A 21 -32.20 -5.90 16.79
CA THR A 21 -32.29 -6.47 18.13
C THR A 21 -33.71 -6.33 18.71
N ALA A 22 -34.38 -5.17 18.50
CA ALA A 22 -35.77 -4.98 18.91
C ALA A 22 -36.68 -5.94 18.14
N GLY A 23 -36.53 -6.12 16.84
CA GLY A 23 -37.31 -7.08 16.04
C GLY A 23 -37.06 -8.53 16.45
N VAL A 24 -35.83 -8.89 16.80
CA VAL A 24 -35.50 -10.22 17.36
C VAL A 24 -36.18 -10.40 18.72
N GLY A 25 -36.21 -9.35 19.57
CA GLY A 25 -36.94 -9.36 20.86
C GLY A 25 -38.44 -9.55 20.69
N GLU A 26 -39.08 -8.91 19.71
CA GLU A 26 -40.48 -9.11 19.38
C GLU A 26 -40.74 -10.55 18.88
N ALA A 27 -39.85 -11.09 18.06
CA ALA A 27 -39.91 -12.48 17.57
C ALA A 27 -39.78 -13.48 18.73
N ALA A 28 -38.84 -13.22 19.66
CA ALA A 28 -38.69 -14.03 20.88
C ALA A 28 -39.96 -14.03 21.72
N GLY A 29 -40.56 -12.85 21.93
CA GLY A 29 -41.85 -12.71 22.63
C GLY A 29 -42.97 -13.49 21.94
N GLY A 30 -43.13 -13.34 20.64
CA GLY A 30 -44.12 -14.07 19.85
C GLY A 30 -43.92 -15.58 19.87
N SER A 31 -42.68 -16.05 19.79
CA SER A 31 -42.33 -17.48 19.90
C SER A 31 -42.63 -18.03 21.29
N GLN A 32 -42.39 -17.23 22.35
CA GLN A 32 -42.74 -17.60 23.72
C GLN A 32 -44.26 -17.73 23.90
N GLU A 33 -45.04 -16.79 23.35
CA GLU A 33 -46.51 -16.85 23.40
C GLU A 33 -47.05 -18.05 22.61
N LEU A 34 -46.47 -18.34 21.43
CA LEU A 34 -46.84 -19.50 20.65
C LEU A 34 -46.55 -20.81 21.41
N PHE A 35 -45.38 -20.94 21.99
CA PHE A 35 -45.02 -22.10 22.80
C PHE A 35 -45.98 -22.30 24.00
N GLN A 36 -46.30 -21.23 24.70
CA GLN A 36 -47.27 -21.29 25.82
C GLN A 36 -48.66 -21.72 25.34
N GLY A 37 -49.15 -21.17 24.24
CA GLY A 37 -50.43 -21.52 23.64
C GLY A 37 -50.49 -23.00 23.22
N LEU A 38 -49.44 -23.50 22.57
CA LEU A 38 -49.31 -24.90 22.15
C LEU A 38 -49.20 -25.85 23.36
N SER A 39 -48.46 -25.47 24.39
CA SER A 39 -48.37 -26.25 25.64
C SER A 39 -49.72 -26.38 26.38
N VAL A 40 -50.50 -25.31 26.37
CA VAL A 40 -51.88 -25.34 26.92
C VAL A 40 -52.77 -26.25 26.06
N LEU A 41 -52.64 -26.18 24.74
CA LEU A 41 -53.40 -26.99 23.80
C LEU A 41 -53.06 -28.48 23.95
N TYR A 42 -51.80 -28.83 24.06
CA TYR A 42 -51.33 -30.19 24.35
C TYR A 42 -51.90 -30.70 25.67
N THR A 43 -51.76 -29.94 26.76
CA THR A 43 -52.30 -30.32 28.07
C THR A 43 -53.81 -30.49 28.04
N ALA A 44 -54.54 -29.75 27.20
CA ALA A 44 -56.00 -29.88 27.05
C ALA A 44 -56.40 -31.06 26.14
N SER A 45 -55.55 -31.54 25.25
CA SER A 45 -55.85 -32.69 24.38
C SER A 45 -55.72 -34.02 25.09
N GLU A 46 -54.83 -34.18 26.07
CA GLU A 46 -54.65 -35.39 26.85
C GLU A 46 -55.97 -35.86 27.55
N PRO A 47 -56.72 -34.99 28.30
CA PRO A 47 -58.04 -35.34 28.84
C PRO A 47 -59.12 -35.69 27.80
N LEU A 48 -58.92 -35.18 26.56
CA LEU A 48 -59.85 -35.50 25.47
C LEU A 48 -59.64 -36.92 24.95
N VAL A 49 -58.40 -37.40 24.88
CA VAL A 49 -58.07 -38.82 24.59
C VAL A 49 -58.66 -39.70 25.67
N ASP A 50 -58.36 -39.40 26.95
CA ASP A 50 -58.86 -40.16 28.10
C ASP A 50 -60.40 -40.24 28.10
N GLY A 51 -61.05 -39.07 27.79
CA GLY A 51 -62.50 -39.00 27.69
C GLY A 51 -63.09 -39.85 26.56
N THR A 52 -62.37 -39.91 25.41
CA THR A 52 -62.80 -40.77 24.29
C THR A 52 -62.67 -42.22 24.64
N ASP A 53 -61.60 -42.64 25.30
CA ASP A 53 -61.43 -44.00 25.80
C ASP A 53 -62.53 -44.41 26.75
N ALA A 54 -62.83 -43.55 27.69
CA ALA A 54 -63.94 -43.77 28.62
C ALA A 54 -65.34 -43.92 27.95
N VAL A 55 -65.57 -43.22 26.84
CA VAL A 55 -66.83 -43.34 26.06
C VAL A 55 -66.86 -44.63 25.29
N VAL A 56 -65.70 -45.04 24.66
CA VAL A 56 -65.54 -46.33 23.96
C VAL A 56 -65.80 -47.50 24.94
N ASP A 57 -65.13 -47.45 26.10
CA ASP A 57 -65.34 -48.50 27.15
C ASP A 57 -66.76 -48.57 27.61
N ALA A 58 -67.44 -47.43 27.94
CA ALA A 58 -68.81 -47.37 28.36
C ALA A 58 -69.81 -47.87 27.30
N LEU A 59 -69.50 -47.66 26.00
CA LEU A 59 -70.29 -48.20 24.89
C LEU A 59 -70.12 -49.70 24.76
N MET A 60 -68.88 -50.24 24.90
CA MET A 60 -68.64 -51.69 24.95
C MET A 60 -69.37 -52.34 26.11
N ASP A 61 -69.27 -51.79 27.32
CA ASP A 61 -70.00 -52.26 28.48
C ASP A 61 -71.48 -52.31 28.22
N MET A 62 -72.07 -51.28 27.57
CA MET A 62 -73.46 -51.21 27.23
C MET A 62 -73.89 -52.28 26.22
N VAL A 63 -73.06 -52.56 25.24
CA VAL A 63 -73.26 -53.64 24.25
C VAL A 63 -73.19 -55.00 24.93
N GLU A 64 -72.24 -55.22 25.85
CA GLU A 64 -72.10 -56.43 26.62
C GLU A 64 -73.34 -56.68 27.48
N ALA A 65 -73.80 -55.66 28.19
CA ALA A 65 -74.99 -55.75 29.00
C ALA A 65 -76.22 -56.13 28.15
N GLN A 66 -76.37 -55.59 26.95
CA GLN A 66 -77.42 -55.93 26.01
C GLN A 66 -77.36 -57.38 25.50
N LEU A 67 -76.12 -57.90 25.32
CA LEU A 67 -75.87 -59.28 24.96
C LEU A 67 -76.15 -60.22 26.12
N GLU A 68 -75.79 -59.90 27.36
CA GLU A 68 -76.11 -60.66 28.56
C GLU A 68 -77.64 -60.82 28.79
N GLU A 69 -78.47 -59.75 28.55
CA GLU A 69 -79.93 -59.86 28.56
C GLU A 69 -80.47 -60.93 27.60
N SER A 70 -79.66 -61.17 26.49
CA SER A 70 -80.00 -62.16 25.50
C SER A 70 -79.34 -63.54 25.73
N VAL A 71 -78.78 -63.77 26.96
CA VAL A 71 -78.11 -64.96 27.41
C VAL A 71 -76.85 -65.30 26.60
N ILE A 72 -76.17 -64.32 26.00
CA ILE A 72 -74.92 -64.34 25.28
C ILE A 72 -73.84 -63.72 26.15
N GLN A 73 -72.85 -64.48 26.59
CA GLN A 73 -71.70 -63.98 27.34
C GLN A 73 -70.54 -63.76 26.38
N VAL A 74 -70.12 -62.55 26.16
CA VAL A 74 -68.99 -62.14 25.37
C VAL A 74 -68.31 -60.98 26.07
N GLU A 75 -66.97 -61.00 26.14
CA GLU A 75 -66.18 -59.90 26.67
C GLU A 75 -65.63 -59.09 25.46
N LEU A 76 -66.08 -57.86 25.32
CA LEU A 76 -65.69 -56.98 24.22
C LEU A 76 -64.51 -56.11 24.68
N THR A 77 -63.52 -56.05 23.79
CA THR A 77 -62.38 -55.18 23.97
C THR A 77 -62.15 -54.40 22.70
N ALA A 78 -61.42 -53.31 22.79
CA ALA A 78 -61.04 -52.49 21.61
C ALA A 78 -60.40 -53.32 20.49
N ASP A 79 -59.70 -54.43 20.81
CA ASP A 79 -59.04 -55.29 19.83
C ASP A 79 -59.95 -56.32 19.22
N ASN A 80 -61.00 -56.80 19.91
CA ASN A 80 -61.79 -57.95 19.49
C ASN A 80 -63.27 -57.63 19.07
N TYR A 81 -63.78 -56.43 19.39
CA TYR A 81 -65.19 -56.13 19.22
C TYR A 81 -65.69 -56.30 17.77
N LYS A 82 -64.82 -55.99 16.76
CA LYS A 82 -65.17 -56.10 15.35
C LYS A 82 -65.43 -57.57 14.98
N GLU A 83 -64.51 -58.49 15.39
CA GLU A 83 -64.61 -59.90 15.10
C GLU A 83 -65.73 -60.58 15.86
N GLU A 84 -65.85 -60.28 17.13
CA GLU A 84 -66.91 -60.88 17.99
C GLU A 84 -68.34 -60.43 17.57
N LEU A 85 -68.54 -59.15 17.26
CA LEU A 85 -69.79 -58.68 16.75
C LEU A 85 -70.16 -59.22 15.38
N ASP A 86 -69.18 -59.41 14.50
CA ASP A 86 -69.37 -60.05 13.19
C ASP A 86 -69.78 -61.51 13.30
N GLN A 87 -69.14 -62.26 14.23
CA GLN A 87 -69.53 -63.63 14.49
C GLN A 87 -70.95 -63.75 14.98
N LEU A 88 -71.37 -62.86 15.86
CA LEU A 88 -72.73 -62.84 16.42
C LEU A 88 -73.82 -62.43 15.41
N MET A 89 -73.44 -61.61 14.42
CA MET A 89 -74.35 -61.18 13.33
C MET A 89 -74.37 -62.17 12.13
N ALA A 90 -73.52 -63.21 12.08
CA ALA A 90 -73.47 -64.17 10.99
C ALA A 90 -74.78 -64.96 10.90
N GLU A 91 -75.12 -65.42 9.68
CA GLU A 91 -76.32 -66.22 9.42
C GLU A 91 -76.21 -67.58 10.16
N GLY A 92 -77.10 -67.87 11.06
CA GLY A 92 -77.17 -69.11 11.88
C GLY A 92 -76.88 -68.89 13.37
N SER A 93 -76.59 -67.70 13.84
CA SER A 93 -76.45 -67.31 15.23
C SER A 93 -77.86 -67.28 15.93
N SER A 94 -77.92 -67.44 17.26
CA SER A 94 -79.11 -67.35 18.06
C SER A 94 -79.70 -65.97 18.27
N VAL A 95 -79.20 -64.99 17.52
CA VAL A 95 -79.47 -63.54 17.65
C VAL A 95 -80.72 -63.17 16.84
N ASP A 96 -81.70 -62.55 17.49
CA ASP A 96 -82.89 -61.98 16.87
C ASP A 96 -82.57 -60.87 15.88
N ALA A 97 -83.45 -60.67 14.84
CA ALA A 97 -83.24 -59.65 13.82
C ALA A 97 -83.11 -58.21 14.36
N ARG A 98 -83.86 -57.86 15.47
CA ARG A 98 -83.76 -56.57 16.11
C ARG A 98 -82.44 -56.36 16.87
N LEU A 99 -82.01 -57.45 17.52
CA LEU A 99 -80.74 -57.38 18.23
C LEU A 99 -79.56 -57.30 17.20
N ARG A 100 -79.70 -57.97 16.04
CA ARG A 100 -78.71 -57.90 14.96
C ARG A 100 -78.60 -56.47 14.41
N ASP A 101 -79.67 -55.78 14.17
CA ASP A 101 -79.65 -54.41 13.72
C ASP A 101 -79.03 -53.50 14.77
N SER A 102 -79.35 -53.70 16.06
CA SER A 102 -78.76 -52.93 17.20
C SER A 102 -77.28 -53.20 17.36
N LEU A 103 -76.81 -54.42 17.19
CA LEU A 103 -75.35 -54.76 17.21
C LEU A 103 -74.58 -54.19 16.01
N LYS A 104 -75.24 -54.11 14.85
CA LYS A 104 -74.66 -53.47 13.70
C LYS A 104 -74.47 -51.94 13.92
N ASP A 105 -75.55 -51.30 14.42
CA ASP A 105 -75.45 -49.86 14.74
C ASP A 105 -74.44 -49.57 15.83
N ALA A 106 -74.29 -50.46 16.83
CA ALA A 106 -73.26 -50.36 17.85
C ALA A 106 -71.83 -50.55 17.28
N LYS A 107 -71.68 -51.57 16.43
CA LYS A 107 -70.36 -51.78 15.71
C LYS A 107 -69.99 -50.57 14.92
N ASP A 108 -70.93 -50.04 14.10
CA ASP A 108 -70.60 -48.88 13.23
C ASP A 108 -70.31 -47.65 14.14
N THR A 109 -71.03 -47.46 15.28
CA THR A 109 -70.71 -46.39 16.22
C THR A 109 -69.38 -46.55 16.92
N LEU A 110 -68.99 -47.81 17.30
CA LEU A 110 -67.67 -48.09 17.89
C LEU A 110 -66.57 -47.84 16.89
N ALA A 111 -66.77 -48.20 15.60
CA ALA A 111 -65.80 -47.95 14.56
C ALA A 111 -65.61 -46.43 14.29
N ASP A 112 -66.73 -45.66 14.26
CA ASP A 112 -66.67 -44.20 14.13
C ASP A 112 -65.96 -43.56 15.32
N LEU A 113 -66.15 -44.06 16.53
CA LEU A 113 -65.47 -43.58 17.75
C LEU A 113 -64.01 -43.98 17.77
N GLU A 114 -63.63 -45.15 17.27
CA GLU A 114 -62.23 -45.54 17.10
C GLU A 114 -61.50 -44.63 16.09
N ASP A 115 -62.10 -44.39 14.91
CA ASP A 115 -61.54 -43.45 13.93
C ASP A 115 -61.43 -42.04 14.52
N PHE A 116 -62.42 -41.60 15.33
CA PHE A 116 -62.36 -40.31 16.02
C PHE A 116 -61.24 -40.28 17.07
N ARG A 117 -61.09 -41.36 17.85
CA ARG A 117 -60.00 -41.51 18.82
C ARG A 117 -58.63 -41.45 18.15
N GLU A 118 -58.43 -42.22 17.04
CA GLU A 118 -57.20 -42.18 16.29
C GLU A 118 -56.89 -40.79 15.77
N GLY A 119 -57.90 -40.10 15.24
CA GLY A 119 -57.74 -38.70 14.81
C GLY A 119 -57.39 -37.71 15.93
N ILE A 120 -57.85 -37.95 17.17
CA ILE A 120 -57.48 -37.14 18.34
C ILE A 120 -56.01 -37.40 18.73
N ILE A 121 -55.60 -38.69 18.71
CA ILE A 121 -54.23 -39.08 19.02
C ILE A 121 -53.26 -38.42 18.00
N ASP A 122 -53.54 -38.60 16.69
CA ASP A 122 -52.78 -37.97 15.63
C ASP A 122 -52.68 -36.43 15.78
N TYR A 123 -53.81 -35.82 16.17
CA TYR A 123 -53.85 -34.38 16.44
C TYR A 123 -52.98 -34.03 17.66
N THR A 124 -53.03 -34.79 18.74
CA THR A 124 -52.24 -34.56 19.95
C THR A 124 -50.75 -34.70 19.69
N ASP A 125 -50.37 -35.75 18.97
CA ASP A 125 -48.97 -35.97 18.56
C ASP A 125 -48.44 -34.84 17.66
N ALA A 126 -49.26 -34.37 16.70
CA ALA A 126 -48.91 -33.23 15.85
C ALA A 126 -48.77 -31.94 16.66
N VAL A 127 -49.62 -31.72 17.66
CA VAL A 127 -49.50 -30.56 18.56
C VAL A 127 -48.24 -30.62 19.41
N ASP A 128 -47.83 -31.81 19.87
CA ASP A 128 -46.61 -32.01 20.63
C ASP A 128 -45.38 -31.73 19.77
N GLU A 129 -45.34 -32.26 18.54
CA GLU A 129 -44.25 -31.98 17.58
C GLU A 129 -44.10 -30.49 17.26
N ILE A 130 -45.24 -29.79 17.07
CA ILE A 130 -45.25 -28.34 16.85
C ILE A 130 -44.80 -27.59 18.10
N ALA A 131 -45.20 -28.03 19.29
CA ALA A 131 -44.78 -27.42 20.56
C ALA A 131 -43.29 -27.57 20.79
N ASP A 132 -42.69 -28.72 20.48
CA ASP A 132 -41.26 -28.94 20.56
C ASP A 132 -40.49 -28.07 19.52
N GLY A 133 -40.93 -28.03 18.28
CA GLY A 133 -40.37 -27.12 17.27
C GLY A 133 -40.46 -25.64 17.63
N SER A 134 -41.59 -25.27 18.30
CA SER A 134 -41.75 -23.90 18.83
C SER A 134 -40.80 -23.59 20.00
N ARG A 135 -40.47 -24.61 20.83
CA ARG A 135 -39.48 -24.49 21.90
C ARG A 135 -38.09 -24.25 21.31
N GLU A 136 -37.67 -25.05 20.30
CA GLU A 136 -36.40 -24.87 19.62
C GLU A 136 -36.29 -23.50 18.96
N LEU A 137 -37.36 -23.03 18.30
CA LEU A 137 -37.41 -21.70 17.70
C LEU A 137 -37.22 -20.61 18.74
N ARG A 138 -37.94 -20.71 19.89
CA ARG A 138 -37.83 -19.73 20.99
C ARG A 138 -36.39 -19.67 21.51
N ASP A 139 -35.76 -20.83 21.73
CA ASP A 139 -34.41 -20.92 22.29
C ASP A 139 -33.37 -20.35 21.30
N GLY A 140 -33.49 -20.66 19.99
CA GLY A 140 -32.65 -20.08 18.95
C GLY A 140 -32.83 -18.57 18.76
N VAL A 141 -34.08 -18.06 18.87
CA VAL A 141 -34.33 -16.63 18.79
C VAL A 141 -33.81 -15.91 20.04
N GLN A 142 -33.88 -16.55 21.22
CA GLN A 142 -33.27 -15.99 22.44
C GLN A 142 -31.76 -15.92 22.35
N GLU A 143 -31.08 -16.94 21.82
CA GLU A 143 -29.65 -16.94 21.58
C GLU A 143 -29.22 -15.81 20.62
N LEU A 144 -29.95 -15.61 19.52
CA LEU A 144 -29.74 -14.48 18.61
C LEU A 144 -29.92 -13.12 19.28
N GLN A 145 -30.86 -12.99 20.21
CA GLN A 145 -31.07 -11.76 20.96
C GLN A 145 -29.90 -11.47 21.90
N ASP A 146 -29.43 -12.49 22.61
CA ASP A 146 -28.30 -12.38 23.54
C ASP A 146 -27.00 -12.03 22.76
N GLU A 147 -26.71 -12.72 21.64
CA GLU A 147 -25.58 -12.39 20.78
C GLU A 147 -25.65 -10.96 20.20
N ALA A 148 -26.83 -10.50 19.81
CA ALA A 148 -27.04 -9.14 19.32
C ALA A 148 -26.82 -8.08 20.40
N ASN A 149 -27.25 -8.35 21.65
CA ASN A 149 -27.00 -7.48 22.79
C ASN A 149 -25.51 -7.44 23.15
N ASP A 150 -24.85 -8.61 23.20
CA ASP A 150 -23.40 -8.69 23.46
C ASP A 150 -22.61 -7.90 22.40
N MET A 151 -22.99 -7.99 21.12
CA MET A 151 -22.40 -7.22 20.04
C MET A 151 -22.61 -5.70 20.22
N ILE A 152 -23.80 -5.27 20.69
CA ILE A 152 -24.04 -3.86 20.99
C ILE A 152 -23.16 -3.41 22.16
N ASP A 153 -23.05 -4.21 23.21
CA ASP A 153 -22.28 -3.86 24.39
C ASP A 153 -20.76 -3.85 24.09
N GLU A 154 -20.28 -4.75 23.24
CA GLU A 154 -18.87 -4.82 22.84
C GLU A 154 -18.47 -3.67 21.91
N TYR A 155 -19.27 -3.40 20.87
CA TYR A 155 -18.87 -2.47 19.81
C TYR A 155 -19.49 -1.07 19.90
N PHE A 156 -20.56 -0.87 20.66
CA PHE A 156 -21.29 0.41 20.72
C PHE A 156 -21.41 1.03 22.11
N THR A 157 -20.93 0.36 23.15
CA THR A 157 -20.75 1.00 24.46
C THR A 157 -19.52 1.89 24.43
N PHE A 158 -19.73 3.15 24.71
CA PHE A 158 -18.67 4.13 24.83
C PHE A 158 -18.31 4.29 26.30
N ASP A 159 -17.12 3.77 26.66
CA ASP A 159 -16.55 4.02 27.98
C ASP A 159 -15.90 5.39 27.98
N ILE A 160 -16.47 6.33 28.72
CA ILE A 160 -15.98 7.70 28.81
C ILE A 160 -14.60 7.78 29.47
N ASP A 161 -14.24 6.79 30.28
CA ASP A 161 -12.93 6.70 30.92
C ASP A 161 -11.82 6.40 29.90
N ASN A 162 -12.17 5.78 28.78
CA ASN A 162 -11.28 5.56 27.64
C ASN A 162 -11.18 6.75 26.68
N LEU A 163 -11.98 7.81 26.90
CA LEU A 163 -11.85 9.04 26.12
C LEU A 163 -10.55 9.77 26.49
N THR A 164 -9.53 9.58 25.67
CA THR A 164 -8.21 10.22 25.89
C THR A 164 -8.19 11.65 25.38
N GLN A 165 -8.82 11.92 24.24
CA GLN A 165 -8.82 13.24 23.63
C GLN A 165 -10.03 13.46 22.72
N PHE A 166 -10.57 14.69 22.73
CA PHE A 166 -11.55 15.15 21.77
C PHE A 166 -10.85 15.94 20.67
N LEU A 167 -10.59 15.29 19.51
CA LEU A 167 -9.90 15.91 18.40
C LEU A 167 -10.87 16.50 17.38
N VAL A 168 -10.66 17.76 17.01
CA VAL A 168 -11.31 18.36 15.84
C VAL A 168 -10.63 17.79 14.58
N ALA A 169 -11.37 17.72 13.47
CA ALA A 169 -10.83 17.16 12.22
C ALA A 169 -9.53 17.84 11.74
N GLY A 170 -9.36 19.16 12.03
CA GLY A 170 -8.15 19.90 11.69
C GLY A 170 -6.92 19.57 12.54
N ASP A 171 -7.14 19.02 13.72
CA ASP A 171 -6.04 18.69 14.67
C ASP A 171 -5.73 17.19 14.69
N ASN A 172 -6.38 16.41 13.81
CA ASN A 172 -6.15 14.98 13.74
C ASN A 172 -4.86 14.66 12.97
N PRO A 173 -3.80 14.18 13.64
CA PRO A 173 -2.51 13.92 13.01
C PRO A 173 -2.57 12.84 11.91
N ARG A 174 -3.58 11.94 11.94
CA ARG A 174 -3.77 10.96 10.86
C ARG A 174 -4.26 11.59 9.57
N ILE A 175 -5.10 12.63 9.66
CA ILE A 175 -5.58 13.37 8.49
C ILE A 175 -4.42 14.14 7.87
N ASP A 176 -3.60 14.77 8.69
CA ASP A 176 -2.42 15.49 8.23
C ASP A 176 -1.38 14.56 7.62
N ALA A 177 -1.12 13.41 8.24
CA ALA A 177 -0.21 12.40 7.70
C ALA A 177 -0.70 11.89 6.33
N ALA A 178 -1.99 11.53 6.20
CA ALA A 178 -2.56 11.08 4.93
C ALA A 178 -2.51 12.17 3.86
N SER A 179 -2.78 13.43 4.23
CA SER A 179 -2.65 14.58 3.33
C SER A 179 -1.20 14.80 2.91
N GLY A 180 -0.27 14.66 3.85
CA GLY A 180 1.16 14.75 3.64
C GLY A 180 1.66 13.73 2.63
N ASP A 181 1.26 12.46 2.75
CA ASP A 181 1.65 11.39 1.84
C ASP A 181 1.16 11.65 0.40
N VAL A 182 -0.08 12.14 0.25
CA VAL A 182 -0.59 12.53 -1.08
C VAL A 182 0.27 13.63 -1.70
N ILE A 183 0.69 14.61 -0.90
CA ILE A 183 1.55 15.70 -1.35
C ILE A 183 2.94 15.18 -1.75
N ILE A 184 3.56 14.34 -0.93
CA ILE A 184 4.86 13.70 -1.23
C ILE A 184 4.77 12.91 -2.54
N ASN A 185 3.79 12.02 -2.65
CA ASN A 185 3.60 11.19 -3.83
C ASN A 185 3.38 12.02 -5.09
N LYS A 186 2.63 13.12 -5.00
CA LYS A 186 2.41 14.06 -6.10
C LYS A 186 3.73 14.70 -6.55
N TYR A 187 4.51 15.29 -5.64
CA TYR A 187 5.76 15.96 -5.99
C TYR A 187 6.83 14.98 -6.43
N ALA A 188 6.99 13.84 -5.76
CA ALA A 188 7.92 12.79 -6.14
C ALA A 188 7.59 12.25 -7.53
N GLY A 189 6.31 12.00 -7.82
CA GLY A 189 5.85 11.57 -9.15
C GLY A 189 6.09 12.63 -10.22
N MET A 190 5.85 13.90 -9.95
CA MET A 190 6.11 14.99 -10.89
C MET A 190 7.60 15.14 -11.21
N VAL A 191 8.46 15.16 -10.20
CA VAL A 191 9.91 15.30 -10.38
C VAL A 191 10.49 14.09 -11.09
N SER A 192 10.14 12.88 -10.67
CA SER A 192 10.55 11.65 -11.35
C SER A 192 10.07 11.62 -12.80
N GLY A 193 8.85 12.03 -13.06
CA GLY A 193 8.29 12.15 -14.41
C GLY A 193 9.04 13.13 -15.29
N ILE A 194 9.45 14.30 -14.76
CA ILE A 194 10.28 15.27 -15.49
C ILE A 194 11.66 14.67 -15.82
N ILE A 195 12.31 14.03 -14.84
CA ILE A 195 13.61 13.38 -15.05
C ILE A 195 13.49 12.31 -16.15
N LEU A 196 12.49 11.46 -16.09
CA LEU A 196 12.22 10.42 -17.10
C LEU A 196 11.94 11.03 -18.48
N MET A 197 11.14 12.10 -18.52
CA MET A 197 10.80 12.81 -19.77
C MET A 197 12.06 13.39 -20.43
N VAL A 198 12.94 14.04 -19.67
CA VAL A 198 14.22 14.55 -20.14
C VAL A 198 15.10 13.42 -20.65
N MET A 199 15.18 12.33 -19.91
CA MET A 199 15.95 11.13 -20.27
C MET A 199 15.48 10.52 -21.59
N PHE A 200 14.18 10.22 -21.73
CA PHE A 200 13.64 9.62 -22.94
C PHE A 200 13.77 10.56 -24.14
N THR A 201 13.53 11.85 -23.96
CA THR A 201 13.75 12.85 -25.01
C THR A 201 15.20 12.88 -25.47
N TYR A 202 16.15 12.80 -24.53
CA TYR A 202 17.58 12.72 -24.84
C TYR A 202 17.91 11.44 -25.63
N VAL A 203 17.43 10.27 -25.21
CA VAL A 203 17.62 9.00 -25.91
C VAL A 203 17.06 9.07 -27.34
N ILE A 204 15.84 9.56 -27.49
CA ILE A 204 15.19 9.73 -28.81
C ILE A 204 16.02 10.69 -29.67
N SER A 205 16.54 11.80 -29.13
CA SER A 205 17.39 12.75 -29.85
C SER A 205 18.65 12.09 -30.38
N VAL A 206 19.30 11.23 -29.60
CA VAL A 206 20.49 10.50 -30.03
C VAL A 206 20.20 9.58 -31.24
N PHE A 207 19.02 8.92 -31.20
CA PHE A 207 18.55 8.07 -32.31
C PHE A 207 18.23 8.88 -33.55
N VAL A 208 17.50 9.97 -33.43
CA VAL A 208 17.17 10.85 -34.57
C VAL A 208 18.41 11.40 -35.22
N VAL A 209 19.40 11.86 -34.43
CA VAL A 209 20.67 12.32 -34.94
C VAL A 209 21.41 11.21 -35.69
N HIS A 210 21.42 9.99 -35.15
CA HIS A 210 22.03 8.84 -35.81
C HIS A 210 21.35 8.53 -37.14
N ASN A 211 20.02 8.55 -37.24
CA ASN A 211 19.27 8.32 -38.45
C ASN A 211 19.55 9.42 -39.50
N ILE A 212 19.58 10.69 -39.13
CA ILE A 212 19.94 11.80 -40.00
C ILE A 212 21.37 11.67 -40.52
N GLU A 213 22.30 11.22 -39.67
CA GLU A 213 23.68 10.96 -40.09
C GLU A 213 23.79 9.79 -41.09
N LYS A 214 22.98 8.75 -40.91
CA LYS A 214 22.90 7.59 -41.79
C LYS A 214 22.27 7.93 -43.13
N GLU A 215 21.24 8.77 -43.15
CA GLU A 215 20.51 9.20 -44.35
C GLU A 215 21.04 10.51 -44.95
N SER A 216 22.27 10.93 -44.57
CA SER A 216 22.87 12.21 -44.97
C SER A 216 22.88 12.42 -46.47
N SER A 217 23.25 11.39 -47.28
CA SER A 217 23.29 11.46 -48.73
C SER A 217 21.87 11.65 -49.33
N VAL A 218 20.85 10.97 -48.79
CA VAL A 218 19.45 11.12 -49.22
C VAL A 218 18.96 12.54 -48.92
N ILE A 219 19.25 13.07 -47.73
CA ILE A 219 18.94 14.45 -47.35
C ILE A 219 19.61 15.43 -48.28
N GLY A 220 20.88 15.19 -48.64
CA GLY A 220 21.63 16.02 -49.60
C GLY A 220 20.99 16.01 -50.99
N ALA A 221 20.54 14.84 -51.48
CA ALA A 221 19.81 14.72 -52.74
C ALA A 221 18.46 15.46 -52.71
N LEU A 222 17.70 15.34 -51.61
CA LEU A 222 16.45 16.06 -51.42
C LEU A 222 16.66 17.59 -51.43
N TYR A 223 17.75 18.09 -50.82
CA TYR A 223 18.11 19.50 -50.92
C TYR A 223 18.46 19.93 -52.33
N ALA A 224 19.14 19.08 -53.12
CA ALA A 224 19.46 19.36 -54.52
C ALA A 224 18.19 19.39 -55.39
N LEU A 225 17.13 18.63 -55.02
CA LEU A 225 15.80 18.63 -55.65
C LEU A 225 14.90 19.77 -55.18
N GLY A 226 15.38 20.66 -54.26
CA GLY A 226 14.65 21.85 -53.83
C GLY A 226 13.78 21.68 -52.60
N VAL A 227 13.87 20.56 -51.85
CA VAL A 227 13.19 20.39 -50.60
C VAL A 227 13.74 21.35 -49.57
N THR A 228 12.87 22.09 -48.89
CA THR A 228 13.27 23.10 -47.92
C THR A 228 13.67 22.49 -46.57
N ARG A 229 14.53 23.20 -45.82
CA ARG A 229 14.94 22.80 -44.47
C ARG A 229 13.77 22.61 -43.52
N GLY A 230 12.72 23.45 -43.63
CA GLY A 230 11.53 23.37 -42.81
C GLY A 230 10.73 22.08 -43.03
N GLN A 231 10.60 21.66 -44.29
CA GLN A 231 9.90 20.42 -44.63
C GLN A 231 10.61 19.18 -44.07
N LEU A 232 11.94 19.15 -44.20
CA LEU A 232 12.76 18.07 -43.64
C LEU A 232 12.74 18.09 -42.11
N LEU A 233 12.84 19.27 -41.53
CA LEU A 233 12.73 19.42 -40.06
C LEU A 233 11.40 18.85 -39.53
N PHE A 234 10.29 19.21 -40.17
CA PHE A 234 8.97 18.73 -39.81
C PHE A 234 8.86 17.19 -39.97
N HIS A 235 9.40 16.65 -41.05
CA HIS A 235 9.40 15.20 -41.31
C HIS A 235 10.15 14.43 -40.21
N TYR A 236 11.35 14.87 -39.84
CA TYR A 236 12.14 14.21 -38.79
C TYR A 236 11.64 14.49 -37.38
N LEU A 237 10.84 15.55 -37.16
CA LEU A 237 10.18 15.83 -35.88
C LEU A 237 8.94 14.94 -35.65
N LEU A 238 8.27 14.53 -36.70
CA LEU A 238 7.02 13.78 -36.59
C LEU A 238 7.23 12.46 -35.85
N ASN A 239 8.31 11.71 -36.13
CA ASN A 239 8.60 10.44 -35.48
C ASN A 239 8.78 10.55 -33.94
N PRO A 240 9.65 11.43 -33.40
CA PRO A 240 9.75 11.63 -31.97
C PRO A 240 8.44 12.05 -31.31
N MET A 241 7.68 12.93 -31.96
CA MET A 241 6.39 13.37 -31.45
C MET A 241 5.36 12.24 -31.39
N MET A 242 5.26 11.43 -32.46
CA MET A 242 4.35 10.29 -32.52
C MET A 242 4.70 9.22 -31.48
N ILE A 243 5.99 8.88 -31.33
CA ILE A 243 6.44 7.90 -30.34
C ILE A 243 6.14 8.40 -28.92
N SER A 244 6.42 9.67 -28.64
CA SER A 244 6.17 10.26 -27.33
C SER A 244 4.68 10.36 -27.02
N PHE A 245 3.83 10.68 -28.01
CA PHE A 245 2.39 10.71 -27.87
C PHE A 245 1.81 9.32 -27.60
N LEU A 246 2.19 8.32 -28.41
CA LEU A 246 1.74 6.94 -28.24
C LEU A 246 2.21 6.38 -26.87
N GLY A 247 3.45 6.65 -26.49
CA GLY A 247 3.97 6.27 -25.16
C GLY A 247 3.17 6.93 -24.04
N GLY A 248 2.87 8.22 -24.18
CA GLY A 248 2.03 8.96 -23.22
C GLY A 248 0.61 8.42 -23.13
N ALA A 249 0.01 8.06 -24.27
CA ALA A 249 -1.33 7.48 -24.31
C ALA A 249 -1.39 6.11 -23.63
N VAL A 250 -0.44 5.22 -23.94
CA VAL A 250 -0.34 3.91 -23.28
C VAL A 250 -0.06 4.08 -21.78
N GLY A 251 0.85 4.98 -21.42
CA GLY A 251 1.15 5.29 -20.01
C GLY A 251 -0.05 5.85 -19.26
N CYS A 252 -0.86 6.70 -19.91
CA CYS A 252 -2.10 7.24 -19.36
C CYS A 252 -3.12 6.11 -19.07
N VAL A 253 -3.34 5.22 -20.03
CA VAL A 253 -4.27 4.07 -19.86
C VAL A 253 -3.81 3.14 -18.75
N LEU A 254 -2.52 2.81 -18.71
CA LEU A 254 -1.97 1.96 -17.66
C LEU A 254 -1.97 2.64 -16.29
N GLY A 255 -1.61 3.93 -16.22
CA GLY A 255 -1.57 4.71 -14.99
C GLY A 255 -2.93 4.87 -14.33
N PHE A 256 -3.98 5.15 -15.09
CA PHE A 256 -5.35 5.26 -14.57
C PHE A 256 -6.09 3.93 -14.45
N SER A 257 -5.43 2.81 -14.71
CA SER A 257 -5.99 1.47 -14.53
C SER A 257 -5.94 1.02 -13.08
N LYS A 258 -6.61 -0.10 -12.80
CA LYS A 258 -6.51 -0.79 -11.50
C LYS A 258 -5.07 -1.19 -11.14
N TYR A 259 -4.21 -1.37 -12.14
CA TYR A 259 -2.79 -1.76 -11.95
C TYR A 259 -1.86 -0.57 -11.67
N GLY A 260 -2.30 0.64 -11.99
CA GLY A 260 -1.56 1.86 -11.68
C GLY A 260 -2.12 2.53 -10.43
N THR A 261 -2.95 3.57 -10.62
CA THR A 261 -3.53 4.36 -9.52
C THR A 261 -4.32 3.51 -8.54
N GLY A 262 -5.09 2.51 -9.02
CA GLY A 262 -5.89 1.65 -8.14
C GLY A 262 -5.06 0.83 -7.17
N TRP A 263 -3.82 0.48 -7.52
CA TRP A 263 -2.93 -0.22 -6.61
C TRP A 263 -2.29 0.73 -5.59
N GLN A 264 -1.89 1.91 -6.03
CA GLN A 264 -1.30 2.93 -5.14
C GLN A 264 -2.31 3.49 -4.12
N MET A 265 -3.61 3.50 -4.46
CA MET A 265 -4.67 3.91 -3.54
C MET A 265 -4.80 3.02 -2.31
N GLN A 266 -4.26 1.80 -2.33
CA GLN A 266 -4.29 0.89 -1.18
C GLN A 266 -3.48 1.42 0.01
N ASP A 267 -2.47 2.24 -0.23
CA ASP A 267 -1.67 2.84 0.84
C ASP A 267 -2.51 3.72 1.78
N SER A 268 -3.55 4.36 1.25
CA SER A 268 -4.44 5.22 2.04
C SER A 268 -5.31 4.46 3.05
N ILE A 269 -5.50 3.14 2.86
CA ILE A 269 -6.27 2.28 3.78
C ILE A 269 -5.60 2.17 5.14
N VAL A 270 -4.29 2.35 5.19
CA VAL A 270 -3.50 2.29 6.43
C VAL A 270 -3.89 3.37 7.42
N TYR A 271 -4.29 4.53 6.94
CA TYR A 271 -4.69 5.65 7.79
C TYR A 271 -6.14 5.56 8.25
N PHE A 272 -7.01 5.02 7.40
CA PHE A 272 -8.46 5.02 7.64
C PHE A 272 -9.13 3.80 7.01
N SER A 273 -10.21 3.33 7.63
CA SER A 273 -11.19 2.48 6.95
C SER A 273 -11.90 3.30 5.90
N LEU A 274 -11.45 3.20 4.64
CA LEU A 274 -12.01 3.95 3.53
C LEU A 274 -13.05 3.12 2.78
N PRO A 275 -14.17 3.75 2.34
CA PRO A 275 -15.05 3.13 1.36
C PRO A 275 -14.29 2.89 0.04
N PRO A 276 -14.83 2.08 -0.88
CA PRO A 276 -14.23 1.88 -2.19
C PRO A 276 -13.92 3.22 -2.86
N MET A 277 -12.65 3.43 -3.23
CA MET A 277 -12.20 4.68 -3.83
C MET A 277 -12.41 4.65 -5.34
N GLU A 278 -12.91 5.76 -5.90
CA GLU A 278 -13.04 5.95 -7.33
C GLU A 278 -11.78 6.56 -7.94
N ILE A 279 -11.34 6.02 -9.09
CA ILE A 279 -10.21 6.56 -9.83
C ILE A 279 -10.68 7.79 -10.62
N VAL A 280 -10.24 8.97 -10.20
CA VAL A 280 -10.53 10.23 -10.87
C VAL A 280 -9.41 10.56 -11.86
N THR A 281 -9.78 11.02 -13.06
CA THR A 281 -8.84 11.43 -14.11
C THR A 281 -8.83 12.95 -14.28
N PRO A 282 -8.05 13.70 -13.48
CA PRO A 282 -8.03 15.16 -13.57
C PRO A 282 -7.39 15.62 -14.88
N ALA A 283 -7.96 16.67 -15.48
CA ALA A 283 -7.55 17.18 -16.81
C ALA A 283 -6.06 17.58 -16.86
N TYR A 284 -5.49 18.09 -15.76
CA TYR A 284 -4.08 18.48 -15.73
C TYR A 284 -3.13 17.28 -15.89
N LEU A 285 -3.48 16.09 -15.37
CA LEU A 285 -2.70 14.88 -15.55
C LEU A 285 -2.81 14.33 -16.99
N LEU A 286 -3.97 14.51 -17.64
CA LEU A 286 -4.12 14.19 -19.07
C LEU A 286 -3.21 15.07 -19.93
N VAL A 287 -3.17 16.38 -19.64
CA VAL A 287 -2.23 17.30 -20.30
C VAL A 287 -0.78 16.92 -20.04
N TYR A 288 -0.44 16.61 -18.79
CA TYR A 288 0.91 16.19 -18.40
C TYR A 288 1.35 14.91 -19.12
N SER A 289 0.48 13.92 -19.26
CA SER A 289 0.81 12.62 -19.88
C SER A 289 0.74 12.60 -21.40
N LEU A 290 -0.21 13.33 -22.01
CA LEU A 290 -0.44 13.29 -23.45
C LEU A 290 0.20 14.45 -24.23
N VAL A 291 0.25 15.64 -23.64
CA VAL A 291 0.70 16.86 -24.34
C VAL A 291 2.16 17.18 -24.03
N MET A 292 2.58 17.08 -22.76
CA MET A 292 3.93 17.46 -22.37
C MET A 292 5.04 16.61 -23.03
N PRO A 293 4.95 15.27 -23.13
CA PRO A 293 6.01 14.45 -23.74
C PRO A 293 6.23 14.78 -25.23
N PRO A 294 5.21 14.86 -26.10
CA PRO A 294 5.42 15.22 -27.50
C PRO A 294 5.90 16.68 -27.68
N VAL A 295 5.45 17.62 -26.83
CA VAL A 295 5.93 19.00 -26.87
C VAL A 295 7.42 19.07 -26.49
N THR A 296 7.82 18.40 -25.41
CA THR A 296 9.21 18.35 -24.95
C THR A 296 10.10 17.67 -26.01
N ALA A 297 9.61 16.55 -26.57
CA ALA A 297 10.29 15.88 -27.66
C ALA A 297 10.45 16.77 -28.91
N ALA A 298 9.41 17.53 -29.26
CA ALA A 298 9.46 18.46 -30.37
C ALA A 298 10.46 19.59 -30.13
N LEU A 299 10.44 20.24 -28.95
CA LEU A 299 11.34 21.35 -28.62
C LEU A 299 12.81 20.92 -28.65
N VAL A 300 13.15 19.85 -27.95
CA VAL A 300 14.54 19.38 -27.87
C VAL A 300 15.03 18.86 -29.24
N ASN A 301 14.22 18.07 -29.93
CA ASN A 301 14.58 17.54 -31.24
C ASN A 301 14.63 18.64 -32.31
N CYS A 302 13.78 19.66 -32.25
CA CYS A 302 13.84 20.80 -33.14
C CYS A 302 15.21 21.51 -33.06
N LEU A 303 15.71 21.77 -31.85
CA LEU A 303 17.03 22.38 -31.65
C LEU A 303 18.16 21.49 -32.18
N VAL A 304 18.09 20.21 -31.92
CA VAL A 304 19.15 19.25 -32.33
C VAL A 304 19.16 19.00 -33.84
N ILE A 305 17.96 18.76 -34.43
CA ILE A 305 17.79 18.47 -35.85
C ILE A 305 18.11 19.70 -36.69
N SER A 306 17.60 20.89 -36.31
CA SER A 306 17.88 22.13 -37.05
C SER A 306 19.38 22.43 -37.16
N LYS A 307 20.14 22.15 -36.08
CA LYS A 307 21.60 22.27 -36.07
C LYS A 307 22.28 21.30 -37.06
N LYS A 308 21.73 20.11 -37.22
CA LYS A 308 22.26 19.09 -38.17
C LYS A 308 21.90 19.40 -39.61
N LEU A 309 20.66 19.87 -39.85
CA LEU A 309 20.18 20.21 -41.19
C LEU A 309 20.71 21.56 -41.74
N LYS A 310 21.46 22.34 -40.96
CA LYS A 310 22.14 23.56 -41.41
C LYS A 310 23.32 23.33 -42.38
N ARG A 311 23.70 22.06 -42.63
CA ARG A 311 24.79 21.72 -43.55
C ARG A 311 24.39 21.96 -44.99
N THR A 312 25.40 22.20 -45.84
CA THR A 312 25.22 22.38 -47.30
C THR A 312 24.87 21.06 -47.96
N ALA A 313 24.09 21.10 -49.06
CA ALA A 313 23.73 19.92 -49.85
C ALA A 313 24.95 19.10 -50.27
N LEU A 314 26.03 19.78 -50.71
CA LEU A 314 27.28 19.15 -51.15
C LEU A 314 27.97 18.39 -49.99
N SER A 315 28.03 18.98 -48.77
CA SER A 315 28.65 18.32 -47.62
C SER A 315 27.82 17.12 -47.12
N LEU A 316 26.50 17.14 -47.32
CA LEU A 316 25.61 16.04 -47.01
C LEU A 316 25.71 14.91 -48.03
N LEU A 317 25.78 15.23 -49.34
CA LEU A 317 25.99 14.26 -50.43
C LEU A 317 27.32 13.52 -50.31
N ARG A 318 28.39 14.24 -49.99
CA ARG A 318 29.71 13.66 -49.79
C ARG A 318 29.88 12.93 -48.46
N ASN A 319 28.82 12.94 -47.62
CA ASN A 319 28.85 12.39 -46.28
C ASN A 319 30.11 12.84 -45.48
N GLU A 320 30.55 14.08 -45.76
CA GLU A 320 31.68 14.66 -45.04
C GLU A 320 31.31 14.80 -43.57
N GLN A 321 31.80 13.87 -42.74
CA GLN A 321 31.74 14.06 -41.31
C GLN A 321 32.53 15.33 -41.00
N THR A 322 31.88 16.35 -40.45
CA THR A 322 32.58 17.54 -39.98
C THR A 322 33.77 17.09 -39.15
N ALA A 323 34.97 17.27 -39.68
CA ALA A 323 36.21 17.10 -38.94
C ALA A 323 36.23 18.14 -37.82
N GLY A 324 35.39 17.89 -36.76
CA GLY A 324 35.45 18.72 -35.58
C GLY A 324 36.74 18.44 -34.88
N ARG A 325 37.55 19.46 -34.64
CA ARG A 325 38.68 19.59 -33.70
C ARG A 325 39.39 18.28 -33.24
N ALA A 326 39.18 17.17 -33.94
CA ALA A 326 39.80 15.87 -33.67
C ALA A 326 41.32 15.89 -33.84
N GLY A 327 41.85 16.90 -34.53
CA GLY A 327 43.30 16.98 -34.83
C GLY A 327 44.21 17.14 -33.60
N LYS A 328 43.74 17.74 -32.50
CA LYS A 328 44.56 17.92 -31.28
C LYS A 328 44.50 16.74 -30.29
N ILE A 329 43.50 15.86 -30.38
CA ILE A 329 43.33 14.71 -29.46
C ILE A 329 43.99 13.44 -30.05
N GLN A 330 44.25 13.41 -31.35
CA GLN A 330 44.91 12.27 -32.01
C GLN A 330 46.40 12.10 -31.67
N ASP A 331 47.06 13.14 -31.16
CA ASP A 331 48.47 13.15 -30.80
C ASP A 331 48.78 12.73 -29.37
N VAL A 332 47.81 12.11 -28.66
CA VAL A 332 48.09 11.56 -27.33
C VAL A 332 49.10 10.42 -27.47
N ASN A 333 50.28 10.64 -26.96
CA ASN A 333 51.34 9.64 -26.93
C ASN A 333 50.99 8.57 -25.88
N LEU A 334 50.46 7.42 -26.32
CA LEU A 334 50.04 6.31 -25.47
C LEU A 334 51.17 5.34 -25.09
N GLY A 335 52.44 5.79 -25.20
CA GLY A 335 53.60 5.11 -24.67
C GLY A 335 53.68 3.60 -24.99
N ASN A 336 54.07 2.81 -23.99
CA ASN A 336 54.29 1.36 -24.07
C ASN A 336 53.03 0.47 -23.92
N MET A 337 51.82 0.99 -24.18
CA MET A 337 50.60 0.18 -24.09
C MET A 337 50.56 -0.91 -25.20
N LYS A 338 50.03 -2.09 -24.86
CA LYS A 338 49.75 -3.17 -25.83
C LYS A 338 48.83 -2.67 -26.93
N PHE A 339 48.99 -3.17 -28.16
CA PHE A 339 48.23 -2.76 -29.35
C PHE A 339 46.69 -2.71 -29.08
N LEU A 340 46.14 -3.72 -28.42
CA LEU A 340 44.72 -3.83 -28.11
C LEU A 340 44.23 -2.61 -27.32
N HIS A 341 44.88 -2.28 -26.20
CA HIS A 341 44.47 -1.16 -25.35
C HIS A 341 44.72 0.20 -26.03
N ARG A 342 45.79 0.31 -26.78
CA ARG A 342 46.08 1.50 -27.61
C ARG A 342 44.98 1.75 -28.63
N PHE A 343 44.51 0.68 -29.30
CA PHE A 343 43.42 0.77 -30.26
C PHE A 343 42.11 1.18 -29.57
N GLN A 344 41.77 0.54 -28.48
CA GLN A 344 40.53 0.83 -27.69
C GLN A 344 40.51 2.29 -27.21
N VAL A 345 41.59 2.79 -26.62
CA VAL A 345 41.69 4.18 -26.16
C VAL A 345 41.61 5.16 -27.34
N ARG A 346 42.30 4.92 -28.46
CA ARG A 346 42.18 5.77 -29.64
C ARG A 346 40.79 5.77 -30.25
N GLN A 347 40.10 4.64 -30.26
CA GLN A 347 38.71 4.55 -30.70
C GLN A 347 37.80 5.35 -29.80
N LEU A 348 37.98 5.22 -28.47
CA LEU A 348 37.24 5.98 -27.47
C LEU A 348 37.44 7.49 -27.67
N LEU A 349 38.64 7.94 -27.84
CA LEU A 349 38.97 9.36 -28.12
C LEU A 349 38.36 9.84 -29.44
N ARG A 350 38.30 8.99 -30.46
CA ARG A 350 37.64 9.31 -31.74
C ARG A 350 36.15 9.41 -31.63
N GLU A 351 35.53 8.61 -30.74
CA GLU A 351 34.07 8.55 -30.52
C GLU A 351 33.63 9.24 -29.24
N MET A 352 34.40 10.19 -28.71
CA MET A 352 34.15 10.91 -27.48
C MET A 352 32.69 11.43 -27.33
N ARG A 353 32.10 11.92 -28.45
CA ARG A 353 30.72 12.41 -28.41
C ARG A 353 29.71 11.30 -28.07
N SER A 354 29.94 10.10 -28.62
CA SER A 354 29.10 8.95 -28.31
C SER A 354 29.37 8.45 -26.90
N ALA A 355 30.61 8.43 -26.44
CA ALA A 355 30.98 8.06 -25.09
C ALA A 355 30.32 8.98 -24.04
N VAL A 356 30.43 10.31 -24.26
CA VAL A 356 29.77 11.30 -23.40
C VAL A 356 28.24 11.11 -23.39
N ALA A 357 27.64 10.81 -24.55
CA ALA A 357 26.22 10.54 -24.64
C ALA A 357 25.80 9.31 -23.79
N VAL A 358 26.60 8.24 -23.82
CA VAL A 358 26.38 7.05 -23.00
C VAL A 358 26.46 7.39 -21.50
N VAL A 359 27.51 8.14 -21.11
CA VAL A 359 27.72 8.53 -19.71
C VAL A 359 26.57 9.42 -19.19
N ILE A 360 26.11 10.40 -19.99
CA ILE A 360 24.96 11.25 -19.63
C ILE A 360 23.69 10.41 -19.51
N GLY A 361 23.42 9.53 -20.48
CA GLY A 361 22.25 8.64 -20.43
C GLY A 361 22.28 7.74 -19.19
N MET A 362 23.43 7.18 -18.87
CA MET A 362 23.63 6.37 -17.68
C MET A 362 23.44 7.17 -16.39
N PHE A 363 23.98 8.40 -16.33
CA PHE A 363 23.82 9.30 -15.19
C PHE A 363 22.34 9.60 -14.89
N ILE A 364 21.55 9.93 -15.94
CA ILE A 364 20.11 10.22 -15.76
C ILE A 364 19.36 8.97 -15.29
N CYS A 365 19.70 7.79 -15.80
CA CYS A 365 19.11 6.53 -15.32
C CYS A 365 19.50 6.23 -13.87
N LEU A 366 20.74 6.54 -13.49
CA LEU A 366 21.20 6.37 -12.11
C LEU A 366 20.46 7.28 -11.14
N LEU A 367 20.07 8.49 -11.54
CA LEU A 367 19.23 9.36 -10.70
C LEU A 367 17.93 8.66 -10.30
N VAL A 368 17.24 8.02 -11.26
CA VAL A 368 15.98 7.32 -10.98
C VAL A 368 16.21 6.09 -10.11
N LEU A 369 17.29 5.36 -10.33
CA LEU A 369 17.66 4.21 -9.49
C LEU A 369 17.98 4.64 -8.05
N LEU A 370 18.68 5.75 -7.90
CA LEU A 370 19.08 6.25 -6.59
C LEU A 370 17.90 6.81 -5.78
N ILE A 371 16.86 7.36 -6.41
CA ILE A 371 15.61 7.69 -5.70
C ILE A 371 15.10 6.46 -4.94
N SER A 372 15.01 5.31 -5.61
CA SER A 372 14.58 4.07 -4.98
C SER A 372 15.53 3.59 -3.88
N ALA A 373 16.84 3.73 -4.11
CA ALA A 373 17.85 3.37 -3.11
C ALA A 373 17.82 4.29 -1.88
N ASP A 374 17.62 5.60 -2.07
CA ASP A 374 17.47 6.57 -0.98
C ASP A 374 16.20 6.31 -0.17
N CYS A 375 15.06 6.00 -0.82
CA CYS A 375 13.87 5.58 -0.10
C CYS A 375 14.10 4.32 0.74
N TYR A 376 14.77 3.30 0.17
CA TYR A 376 15.10 2.08 0.91
C TYR A 376 15.99 2.36 2.13
N VAL A 377 17.04 3.16 1.94
CA VAL A 377 17.99 3.50 3.01
C VAL A 377 17.32 4.32 4.09
N LEU A 378 16.48 5.29 3.70
CA LEU A 378 15.73 6.09 4.66
C LEU A 378 14.82 5.22 5.52
N CYS A 379 14.00 4.36 4.91
CA CYS A 379 13.09 3.46 5.65
C CYS A 379 13.86 2.55 6.60
N LYS A 380 14.98 1.96 6.12
CA LYS A 380 15.79 1.09 6.95
C LYS A 380 16.47 1.83 8.09
N ASN A 381 17.16 2.94 7.81
CA ASN A 381 17.89 3.71 8.84
C ASN A 381 16.91 4.31 9.85
N PHE A 382 15.71 4.73 9.42
CA PHE A 382 14.67 5.20 10.32
C PHE A 382 14.15 4.07 11.23
N GLY A 383 13.85 2.89 10.66
CA GLY A 383 13.41 1.74 11.46
C GLY A 383 14.48 1.29 12.47
N ASP A 384 15.73 1.18 12.03
CA ASP A 384 16.85 0.84 12.90
C ASP A 384 17.04 1.91 14.01
N ALA A 385 16.93 3.20 13.68
CA ALA A 385 17.04 4.31 14.62
C ALA A 385 15.90 4.29 15.67
N CYS A 386 14.66 4.05 15.25
CA CYS A 386 13.54 3.96 16.20
C CYS A 386 13.76 2.88 17.26
N LEU A 387 14.33 1.73 16.89
CA LEU A 387 14.62 0.63 17.82
C LEU A 387 15.83 0.90 18.70
N ASP A 388 16.90 1.42 18.13
CA ASP A 388 18.15 1.67 18.85
C ASP A 388 18.02 2.84 19.83
N GLU A 389 17.22 3.85 19.50
CA GLU A 389 17.02 5.06 20.30
C GLU A 389 15.92 4.91 21.34
N THR A 390 15.00 3.90 21.21
CA THR A 390 14.02 3.57 22.24
C THR A 390 14.66 2.69 23.30
N THR A 391 15.29 3.33 24.30
CA THR A 391 16.01 2.65 25.37
C THR A 391 15.11 2.25 26.55
N TYR A 392 13.93 2.87 26.69
CA TYR A 392 12.90 2.56 27.69
C TYR A 392 12.02 1.38 27.23
N ALA A 393 11.44 0.65 28.18
CA ALA A 393 10.45 -0.38 27.88
C ALA A 393 9.05 0.22 27.72
N TYR A 394 8.71 1.23 28.54
CA TYR A 394 7.42 1.89 28.53
C TYR A 394 7.56 3.41 28.65
N MET A 395 6.71 4.14 27.92
CA MET A 395 6.52 5.59 28.07
C MET A 395 5.03 5.83 28.34
N TYR A 396 4.73 6.40 29.48
CA TYR A 396 3.40 6.77 29.93
C TYR A 396 3.22 8.28 29.81
N THR A 397 2.23 8.72 29.03
CA THR A 397 1.87 10.13 28.93
C THR A 397 0.60 10.38 29.72
N TYR A 398 0.61 11.32 30.62
CA TYR A 398 -0.53 11.63 31.50
C TYR A 398 -1.48 12.62 30.84
N LYS A 399 -2.80 12.50 31.13
CA LYS A 399 -3.84 13.46 30.73
C LYS A 399 -3.75 14.75 31.57
N TYR A 400 -3.43 14.57 32.82
CA TYR A 400 -3.41 15.64 33.82
C TYR A 400 -2.12 15.56 34.63
N PRO A 401 -1.60 16.70 35.10
CA PRO A 401 -0.46 16.73 36.00
C PRO A 401 -0.72 15.86 37.24
N THR A 402 0.29 15.25 37.76
CA THR A 402 0.22 14.45 38.99
C THR A 402 1.42 14.80 39.86
N GLU A 403 1.21 14.85 41.16
CA GLU A 403 2.25 15.17 42.15
C GLU A 403 3.11 13.94 42.54
N ASP A 404 2.51 12.73 42.40
CA ASP A 404 3.17 11.49 42.83
C ASP A 404 3.83 10.78 41.63
N VAL A 405 5.13 10.72 41.59
CA VAL A 405 5.91 9.91 40.63
C VAL A 405 5.80 8.44 41.06
N PRO A 406 5.39 7.52 40.13
CA PRO A 406 5.36 6.09 40.44
C PRO A 406 6.72 5.57 40.89
N GLU A 407 6.74 4.63 41.88
CA GLU A 407 7.95 3.90 42.22
C GLU A 407 8.55 3.25 40.95
N ASP A 408 9.83 3.39 40.73
CA ASP A 408 10.55 2.91 39.54
C ASP A 408 10.23 3.67 38.23
N GLY A 409 9.50 4.78 38.27
CA GLY A 409 9.26 5.66 37.14
C GLY A 409 10.25 6.82 37.04
N THR A 410 10.75 7.14 35.87
CA THR A 410 11.60 8.32 35.62
C THR A 410 10.76 9.42 35.01
N PRO A 411 10.50 10.54 35.73
CA PRO A 411 9.66 11.62 35.21
C PRO A 411 10.36 12.44 34.13
N ALA A 412 9.57 12.94 33.19
CA ALA A 412 10.02 13.86 32.14
C ALA A 412 8.88 14.84 31.79
N TYR A 413 9.26 15.95 31.17
CA TYR A 413 8.31 16.94 30.70
C TYR A 413 8.37 17.04 29.18
N VAL A 414 7.25 16.89 28.50
CA VAL A 414 7.14 16.95 27.04
C VAL A 414 6.20 18.06 26.61
N GLU A 415 6.66 18.86 25.67
CA GLU A 415 5.84 19.86 24.96
C GLU A 415 6.03 19.72 23.45
N SER A 416 5.01 20.10 22.69
CA SER A 416 5.08 20.14 21.24
C SER A 416 5.09 21.59 20.77
N LEU A 417 6.18 22.00 20.14
CA LEU A 417 6.31 23.29 19.49
C LEU A 417 6.38 23.09 17.98
N LYS A 418 6.21 24.16 17.23
CA LYS A 418 6.24 24.10 15.76
C LYS A 418 7.40 24.87 15.16
N LYS A 419 7.88 24.38 14.02
CA LYS A 419 8.91 25.06 13.24
C LYS A 419 8.61 24.91 11.75
N GLU A 420 8.54 26.04 11.07
CA GLU A 420 8.42 26.04 9.62
C GLU A 420 9.74 25.57 8.96
N ALA A 421 9.64 24.56 8.10
CA ALA A 421 10.71 24.11 7.23
C ALA A 421 10.16 23.76 5.85
N TYR A 422 10.79 24.27 4.80
CA TYR A 422 10.38 24.02 3.40
C TYR A 422 8.91 24.35 3.08
N GLY A 423 8.29 25.28 3.84
CA GLY A 423 6.88 25.66 3.68
C GLY A 423 5.88 24.77 4.41
N TYR A 424 6.35 23.91 5.32
CA TYR A 424 5.53 23.08 6.20
C TYR A 424 5.82 23.40 7.66
N ASN A 425 4.77 23.50 8.49
CA ASN A 425 4.91 23.56 9.93
C ASN A 425 5.12 22.15 10.47
N LEU A 426 6.30 21.90 10.98
CA LEU A 426 6.68 20.62 11.54
C LEU A 426 6.60 20.65 13.07
N ASP A 427 6.08 19.58 13.66
CA ASP A 427 6.09 19.39 15.08
C ASP A 427 7.52 19.10 15.57
N VAL A 428 7.89 19.77 16.63
CA VAL A 428 9.16 19.60 17.33
C VAL A 428 8.86 19.19 18.77
N THR A 429 9.24 17.99 19.12
CA THR A 429 9.08 17.50 20.49
C THR A 429 10.16 18.11 21.36
N VAL A 430 9.74 18.91 22.32
CA VAL A 430 10.63 19.46 23.36
C VAL A 430 10.54 18.56 24.57
N LEU A 431 11.67 17.95 24.96
CA LEU A 431 11.76 16.98 26.03
C LEU A 431 12.65 17.52 27.16
N GLY A 432 12.04 17.81 28.30
CA GLY A 432 12.70 18.15 29.56
C GLY A 432 13.05 16.89 30.32
N ILE A 433 14.35 16.67 30.55
CA ILE A 433 14.88 15.51 31.24
C ILE A 433 15.84 15.92 32.37
N ASP A 434 15.89 15.11 33.40
CA ASP A 434 16.87 15.26 34.47
C ASP A 434 18.27 14.85 33.99
N LYS A 435 19.31 15.40 34.58
CA LYS A 435 20.71 15.11 34.21
C LYS A 435 21.11 13.65 34.36
N ASP A 436 20.47 12.96 35.27
CA ASP A 436 20.74 11.55 35.59
C ASP A 436 19.75 10.60 34.88
N ASN A 437 19.03 11.10 33.86
CA ASN A 437 18.06 10.30 33.12
C ASN A 437 18.77 9.11 32.45
N PRO A 438 18.36 7.86 32.75
CA PRO A 438 19.04 6.67 32.24
C PRO A 438 18.73 6.38 30.77
N TYR A 439 17.64 6.95 30.24
CA TYR A 439 17.13 6.65 28.88
C TYR A 439 17.70 7.56 27.82
N PHE A 440 18.07 8.78 28.15
CA PHE A 440 18.60 9.76 27.20
C PHE A 440 19.98 10.23 27.64
N PRO A 441 21.07 9.73 27.03
CA PRO A 441 22.43 10.14 27.40
C PRO A 441 22.77 11.51 26.80
N VAL A 442 22.03 12.55 27.23
CA VAL A 442 22.15 13.92 26.73
C VAL A 442 22.57 14.84 27.88
N GLU A 443 23.66 15.59 27.68
CA GLU A 443 24.11 16.60 28.65
C GLU A 443 23.36 17.91 28.45
N THR A 444 22.21 18.08 29.10
CA THR A 444 21.39 19.30 29.06
C THR A 444 22.08 20.48 29.76
N SER A 445 21.57 21.70 29.53
CA SER A 445 22.00 22.93 30.17
C SER A 445 20.93 23.41 31.16
N ASN A 446 21.33 23.89 32.33
CA ASN A 446 20.42 24.50 33.32
C ASN A 446 19.83 25.86 32.84
N LYS A 447 20.18 26.32 31.63
CA LYS A 447 19.70 27.61 31.11
C LYS A 447 18.54 27.36 30.17
N LYS A 448 17.43 28.01 30.38
CA LYS A 448 16.20 27.91 29.61
C LYS A 448 16.31 28.35 28.15
N ASN A 449 17.39 28.97 27.73
CA ASN A 449 17.64 29.42 26.36
C ASN A 449 18.73 28.62 25.63
N GLU A 450 19.35 27.62 26.28
CA GLU A 450 20.33 26.72 25.67
C GLU A 450 19.74 25.32 25.55
N ILE A 451 19.75 24.80 24.32
CA ILE A 451 19.16 23.51 23.99
C ILE A 451 20.17 22.56 23.36
N VAL A 452 19.93 21.27 23.54
CA VAL A 452 20.57 20.22 22.75
C VAL A 452 19.52 19.71 21.73
N ILE A 453 19.90 19.57 20.47
CA ILE A 453 18.96 19.15 19.43
C ILE A 453 19.34 17.78 18.87
N SER A 454 18.35 17.06 18.35
CA SER A 454 18.56 15.82 17.64
C SER A 454 19.27 16.05 16.30
N SER A 455 20.01 15.05 15.81
CA SER A 455 20.59 15.08 14.46
C SER A 455 19.52 15.27 13.39
N ALA A 456 18.32 14.75 13.60
CA ALA A 456 17.15 14.96 12.76
C ALA A 456 16.76 16.45 12.69
N ALA A 457 16.65 17.12 13.84
CA ALA A 457 16.35 18.57 13.91
C ALA A 457 17.44 19.40 13.23
N ALA A 458 18.71 19.08 13.50
CA ALA A 458 19.84 19.79 12.91
C ALA A 458 19.84 19.70 11.37
N GLN A 459 19.59 18.53 10.81
CA GLN A 459 19.52 18.28 9.37
C GLN A 459 18.29 18.97 8.76
N LYS A 460 17.13 18.85 9.40
CA LYS A 460 15.86 19.36 8.89
C LYS A 460 15.83 20.90 8.82
N PHE A 461 16.34 21.55 9.86
CA PHE A 461 16.36 23.01 9.96
C PHE A 461 17.68 23.65 9.49
N GLY A 462 18.68 22.83 9.13
CA GLY A 462 19.98 23.33 8.69
C GLY A 462 20.77 24.08 9.75
N VAL A 463 20.56 23.77 11.03
CA VAL A 463 21.15 24.45 12.20
C VAL A 463 22.40 23.72 12.68
N LYS A 464 23.37 24.50 13.16
CA LYS A 464 24.63 24.01 13.72
C LYS A 464 24.80 24.45 15.17
N VAL A 465 25.74 23.84 15.86
CA VAL A 465 26.13 24.27 17.21
C VAL A 465 26.48 25.74 17.21
N GLY A 466 25.87 26.52 18.10
CA GLY A 466 26.00 27.96 18.25
C GLY A 466 24.96 28.79 17.48
N ASP A 467 24.18 28.17 16.59
CA ASP A 467 23.11 28.86 15.87
C ASP A 467 21.88 29.10 16.76
N LYS A 468 21.03 29.99 16.31
CA LYS A 468 19.73 30.25 16.97
C LYS A 468 18.63 29.45 16.30
N LEU A 469 17.81 28.77 17.09
CA LEU A 469 16.60 28.09 16.67
C LEU A 469 15.39 28.78 17.33
N VAL A 470 14.42 29.20 16.53
CA VAL A 470 13.15 29.75 17.02
C VAL A 470 12.07 28.70 16.77
N LEU A 471 11.35 28.36 17.82
CA LEU A 471 10.20 27.46 17.82
C LEU A 471 8.96 28.23 18.23
N SER A 472 7.83 27.96 17.60
CA SER A 472 6.57 28.67 17.81
C SER A 472 5.58 27.78 18.56
N ASP A 473 4.96 28.33 19.56
CA ASP A 473 3.78 27.81 20.23
C ASP A 473 2.56 28.48 19.60
N GLU A 474 1.87 27.74 18.76
CA GLU A 474 0.69 28.28 18.04
C GLU A 474 -0.53 28.42 18.96
N VAL A 475 -0.59 27.65 20.05
CA VAL A 475 -1.71 27.69 20.99
C VAL A 475 -1.67 28.98 21.83
N ASN A 476 -0.49 29.33 22.33
CA ASN A 476 -0.27 30.49 23.17
C ASN A 476 0.22 31.71 22.38
N GLU A 477 0.37 31.62 21.05
CA GLU A 477 0.90 32.70 20.18
C GLU A 477 2.25 33.22 20.65
N ARG A 478 3.16 32.33 21.10
CA ARG A 478 4.49 32.68 21.63
C ARG A 478 5.60 32.05 20.81
N ASP A 479 6.68 32.81 20.63
CA ASP A 479 7.92 32.33 20.01
C ASP A 479 9.02 32.20 21.05
N TYR A 480 9.67 31.02 21.06
CA TYR A 480 10.79 30.71 21.93
C TYR A 480 12.09 30.68 21.13
N ALA A 481 13.06 31.50 21.51
CA ALA A 481 14.36 31.60 20.84
C ALA A 481 15.43 30.90 21.65
N PHE A 482 16.00 29.85 21.10
CA PHE A 482 17.03 29.02 21.73
C PHE A 482 18.38 29.16 21.04
N THR A 483 19.46 28.88 21.77
CA THR A 483 20.80 28.71 21.21
C THR A 483 21.17 27.22 21.27
N VAL A 484 21.58 26.65 20.15
CA VAL A 484 21.98 25.26 20.06
C VAL A 484 23.32 25.06 20.72
N LYS A 485 23.34 24.36 21.86
CA LYS A 485 24.58 24.06 22.64
C LYS A 485 25.32 22.87 22.04
N ASP A 486 24.56 21.79 21.67
CA ASP A 486 25.12 20.55 21.13
C ASP A 486 24.09 19.85 20.21
N ILE A 487 24.57 18.89 19.42
CA ILE A 487 23.76 18.06 18.54
C ILE A 487 24.05 16.61 18.86
N VAL A 488 23.02 15.88 19.32
CA VAL A 488 23.12 14.45 19.63
C VAL A 488 22.60 13.62 18.47
N HIS A 489 23.18 12.43 18.31
CA HIS A 489 22.67 11.48 17.32
C HIS A 489 21.33 10.93 17.82
N PHE A 490 20.25 11.42 17.23
CA PHE A 490 18.89 10.97 17.45
C PHE A 490 18.12 11.21 16.16
N ALA A 491 17.86 10.13 15.42
CA ALA A 491 17.35 10.19 14.05
C ALA A 491 15.86 9.80 13.92
N SER A 492 15.29 9.20 14.96
CA SER A 492 13.90 8.74 14.96
C SER A 492 12.88 9.90 14.93
N GLY A 493 13.26 11.11 15.37
CA GLY A 493 12.35 12.25 15.37
C GLY A 493 13.06 13.58 15.56
N VAL A 494 12.26 14.65 15.40
CA VAL A 494 12.73 16.03 15.60
C VAL A 494 12.57 16.40 17.05
N TYR A 495 13.63 16.19 17.84
CA TYR A 495 13.66 16.42 19.27
C TYR A 495 14.55 17.60 19.65
N VAL A 496 14.13 18.29 20.70
CA VAL A 496 14.88 19.30 21.42
C VAL A 496 14.93 18.90 22.88
N PHE A 497 16.11 18.81 23.44
CA PHE A 497 16.33 18.38 24.82
C PHE A 497 16.69 19.59 25.68
N LEU A 498 16.01 19.72 26.82
CA LEU A 498 16.29 20.69 27.88
C LEU A 498 16.45 20.00 29.22
N ASP A 499 17.00 20.73 30.17
CA ASP A 499 16.90 20.36 31.58
C ASP A 499 15.44 20.53 32.04
N ARG A 500 14.88 19.58 32.82
CA ARG A 500 13.47 19.59 33.21
C ARG A 500 13.11 20.85 33.99
N ASP A 501 13.95 21.25 35.00
CA ASP A 501 13.71 22.44 35.77
C ASP A 501 13.75 23.72 34.90
N ALA A 502 14.69 23.79 33.96
CA ALA A 502 14.77 24.90 33.02
C ALA A 502 13.55 24.98 32.08
N MET A 503 12.97 23.82 31.73
CA MET A 503 11.78 23.73 30.93
C MET A 503 10.53 24.13 31.70
N GLN A 504 10.39 23.72 32.94
CA GLN A 504 9.32 24.15 33.86
C GLN A 504 9.31 25.67 34.01
N GLU A 505 10.48 26.28 34.28
CA GLU A 505 10.61 27.75 34.34
C GLU A 505 10.27 28.44 32.99
N LEU A 506 10.58 27.80 31.87
CA LEU A 506 10.33 28.37 30.55
C LEU A 506 8.82 28.44 30.22
N PHE A 507 8.07 27.41 30.60
CA PHE A 507 6.64 27.27 30.32
C PHE A 507 5.74 27.68 31.52
N ASP A 508 6.30 28.33 32.53
CA ASP A 508 5.59 28.81 33.74
C ASP A 508 4.84 27.67 34.48
N GLN A 509 5.45 26.48 34.54
CA GLN A 509 4.93 25.34 35.28
C GLN A 509 5.45 25.31 36.75
N GLU A 510 4.74 24.57 37.60
CA GLU A 510 5.11 24.37 38.98
C GLU A 510 6.42 23.55 39.09
N ASP A 511 7.14 23.73 40.19
CA ASP A 511 8.30 22.91 40.52
C ASP A 511 7.86 21.44 40.58
N ASP A 512 8.68 20.54 40.08
CA ASP A 512 8.41 19.09 39.98
C ASP A 512 7.33 18.67 38.98
N TYR A 513 6.80 19.58 38.16
CA TYR A 513 5.87 19.25 37.11
C TYR A 513 6.45 18.22 36.13
N TYR A 514 5.65 17.20 35.82
CA TYR A 514 5.91 16.24 34.73
C TYR A 514 4.60 15.79 34.09
N ASN A 515 4.66 15.36 32.86
CA ASN A 515 3.52 14.80 32.11
C ASN A 515 3.86 13.49 31.41
N VAL A 516 5.10 13.02 31.51
CA VAL A 516 5.55 11.75 30.94
C VAL A 516 6.39 11.01 31.98
N VAL A 517 6.25 9.68 32.02
CA VAL A 517 7.09 8.79 32.83
C VAL A 517 7.64 7.70 31.94
N PHE A 518 8.97 7.48 32.05
CA PHE A 518 9.65 6.37 31.38
C PHE A 518 9.92 5.27 32.42
N ALA A 519 9.82 3.99 31.97
CA ALA A 519 10.08 2.84 32.83
C ALA A 519 10.67 1.67 32.04
N ASP A 520 11.40 0.78 32.76
CA ASP A 520 11.96 -0.46 32.21
C ASP A 520 10.99 -1.64 32.29
N HIS A 521 9.88 -1.51 33.00
CA HIS A 521 8.83 -2.51 33.14
C HIS A 521 7.46 -1.84 33.22
N ALA A 522 6.40 -2.65 33.09
CA ALA A 522 5.03 -2.15 33.18
C ALA A 522 4.75 -1.63 34.60
N LEU A 523 4.30 -0.37 34.69
CA LEU A 523 3.87 0.27 35.94
C LEU A 523 2.37 0.11 36.09
N ASP A 524 1.90 -0.04 37.34
CA ASP A 524 0.46 -0.10 37.66
C ASP A 524 -0.07 1.33 37.80
N ILE A 525 -0.45 1.92 36.67
CA ILE A 525 -1.03 3.25 36.60
C ILE A 525 -2.47 3.12 36.07
N ASP A 526 -3.40 3.78 36.75
CA ASP A 526 -4.79 3.82 36.34
C ASP A 526 -4.94 4.36 34.91
N ASN A 527 -5.54 3.58 34.01
CA ASN A 527 -5.72 3.93 32.61
C ASN A 527 -6.52 5.22 32.42
N GLY A 528 -7.41 5.54 33.34
CA GLY A 528 -8.17 6.80 33.34
C GLY A 528 -7.27 8.05 33.43
N ARG A 529 -6.08 7.92 33.98
CA ARG A 529 -5.09 9.01 34.13
C ARG A 529 -4.17 9.16 32.90
N LEU A 530 -4.10 8.15 32.04
CA LEU A 530 -3.16 8.11 30.93
C LEU A 530 -3.78 8.64 29.64
N TYR A 531 -3.05 9.52 28.96
CA TYR A 531 -3.32 9.95 27.57
C TYR A 531 -2.91 8.85 26.59
N SER A 532 -1.71 8.28 26.77
CA SER A 532 -1.18 7.19 25.97
C SER A 532 -0.16 6.39 26.72
N THR A 533 -0.03 5.12 26.35
CA THR A 533 1.07 4.25 26.75
C THR A 533 1.74 3.73 25.49
N VAL A 534 3.04 3.99 25.38
CA VAL A 534 3.86 3.50 24.26
C VAL A 534 4.87 2.51 24.82
N SER A 535 4.79 1.26 24.36
CA SER A 535 5.80 0.24 24.71
C SER A 535 6.87 0.15 23.61
N ARG A 536 8.04 -0.37 23.98
CA ARG A 536 9.09 -0.70 23.00
C ARG A 536 8.59 -1.67 21.93
N GLU A 537 7.71 -2.60 22.29
CA GLU A 537 7.07 -3.53 21.37
C GLU A 537 6.19 -2.78 20.34
N ASN A 538 5.41 -1.79 20.78
CA ASN A 538 4.62 -0.95 19.88
C ASN A 538 5.50 -0.16 18.88
N VAL A 539 6.66 0.32 19.33
CA VAL A 539 7.63 1.01 18.45
C VAL A 539 8.21 0.03 17.44
N GLU A 540 8.55 -1.18 17.85
CA GLU A 540 9.03 -2.25 16.97
C GLU A 540 8.00 -2.63 15.92
N GLU A 541 6.77 -2.92 16.33
CA GLU A 541 5.66 -3.24 15.42
C GLU A 541 5.39 -2.09 14.43
N SER A 542 5.34 -0.85 14.91
CA SER A 542 5.13 0.33 14.05
C SER A 542 6.25 0.51 13.03
N SER A 543 7.50 0.30 13.44
CA SER A 543 8.67 0.35 12.55
C SER A 543 8.65 -0.76 11.51
N GLN A 544 8.25 -1.98 11.89
CA GLN A 544 8.09 -3.11 10.96
C GLN A 544 6.97 -2.85 9.97
N ILE A 545 5.80 -2.40 10.43
CA ILE A 545 4.66 -2.05 9.56
C ILE A 545 5.07 -1.00 8.54
N PHE A 546 5.79 0.05 8.94
CA PHE A 546 6.27 1.07 8.03
C PHE A 546 7.23 0.50 6.96
N THR A 547 8.16 -0.35 7.38
CA THR A 547 9.12 -1.00 6.47
C THR A 547 8.43 -1.95 5.51
N ASP A 548 7.46 -2.74 5.99
CA ASP A 548 6.71 -3.72 5.19
C ASP A 548 5.80 -3.03 4.18
N MET A 549 5.22 -1.90 4.52
CA MET A 549 4.42 -1.08 3.61
C MET A 549 5.25 -0.47 2.49
N MET A 550 6.42 0.10 2.84
CA MET A 550 7.28 0.76 1.85
C MET A 550 8.06 -0.22 1.00
N GLY A 551 8.34 -1.42 1.51
CA GLY A 551 9.13 -2.46 0.85
C GLY A 551 8.67 -2.81 -0.58
N PRO A 552 7.40 -3.16 -0.81
CA PRO A 552 6.87 -3.47 -2.14
C PRO A 552 6.97 -2.29 -3.11
N MET A 553 6.67 -1.05 -2.65
CA MET A 553 6.76 0.15 -3.47
C MET A 553 8.20 0.43 -3.89
N VAL A 554 9.15 0.37 -2.96
CA VAL A 554 10.57 0.57 -3.20
C VAL A 554 11.12 -0.51 -4.14
N SER A 555 10.76 -1.78 -3.94
CA SER A 555 11.21 -2.90 -4.79
C SER A 555 10.68 -2.78 -6.21
N MET A 556 9.43 -2.37 -6.38
CA MET A 556 8.84 -2.09 -7.70
C MET A 556 9.55 -0.93 -8.40
N LEU A 557 9.78 0.17 -7.70
CA LEU A 557 10.50 1.34 -8.25
C LEU A 557 11.92 0.96 -8.65
N ALA A 558 12.61 0.15 -7.85
CA ALA A 558 13.93 -0.39 -8.17
C ALA A 558 13.91 -1.28 -9.41
N ALA A 559 12.95 -2.18 -9.53
CA ALA A 559 12.80 -3.06 -10.68
C ALA A 559 12.52 -2.28 -11.97
N ILE A 560 11.62 -1.31 -11.94
CA ILE A 560 11.31 -0.42 -13.06
C ILE A 560 12.55 0.39 -13.45
N SER A 561 13.25 0.96 -12.48
CA SER A 561 14.48 1.73 -12.71
C SER A 561 15.60 0.89 -13.34
N ALA A 562 15.78 -0.34 -12.84
CA ALA A 562 16.75 -1.28 -13.41
C ALA A 562 16.39 -1.68 -14.86
N LEU A 563 15.11 -1.88 -15.15
CA LEU A 563 14.62 -2.17 -16.50
C LEU A 563 14.90 -0.99 -17.45
N ILE A 564 14.56 0.23 -17.02
CA ILE A 564 14.82 1.47 -17.78
C ILE A 564 16.33 1.62 -18.03
N PHE A 565 17.15 1.43 -16.99
CA PHE A 565 18.61 1.47 -17.09
C PHE A 565 19.11 0.49 -18.14
N MET A 566 18.64 -0.76 -18.12
CA MET A 566 19.03 -1.80 -19.08
C MET A 566 18.64 -1.43 -20.51
N ILE A 567 17.42 -0.93 -20.72
CA ILE A 567 16.94 -0.51 -22.04
C ILE A 567 17.77 0.64 -22.58
N VAL A 568 17.99 1.69 -21.80
CA VAL A 568 18.74 2.88 -22.21
C VAL A 568 20.20 2.51 -22.52
N MET A 569 20.83 1.73 -21.66
CA MET A 569 22.21 1.28 -21.86
C MET A 569 22.35 0.41 -23.12
N TYR A 570 21.39 -0.52 -23.35
CA TYR A 570 21.34 -1.29 -24.59
C TYR A 570 21.22 -0.40 -25.82
N LEU A 571 20.31 0.58 -25.78
CA LEU A 571 20.07 1.49 -26.91
C LEU A 571 21.32 2.35 -27.19
N MET A 572 21.96 2.89 -26.18
CA MET A 572 23.19 3.70 -26.33
C MET A 572 24.35 2.90 -26.86
N MET A 573 24.58 1.68 -26.34
CA MET A 573 25.62 0.80 -26.85
C MET A 573 25.35 0.36 -28.30
N LYS A 574 24.06 0.11 -28.64
CA LYS A 574 23.66 -0.19 -30.01
C LYS A 574 24.03 0.94 -30.97
N VAL A 575 23.69 2.19 -30.64
CA VAL A 575 24.05 3.36 -31.47
C VAL A 575 25.54 3.47 -31.64
N MET A 576 26.34 3.19 -30.61
CA MET A 576 27.79 3.22 -30.67
C MET A 576 28.36 2.17 -31.62
N ILE A 577 27.81 0.94 -31.60
CA ILE A 577 28.22 -0.12 -32.56
C ILE A 577 27.80 0.23 -33.98
N ASP A 578 26.56 0.72 -34.16
CA ASP A 578 26.06 1.09 -35.48
C ASP A 578 26.89 2.23 -36.12
N ARG A 579 27.37 3.17 -35.32
CA ARG A 579 28.33 4.20 -35.79
C ARG A 579 29.68 3.63 -36.19
N SER A 580 30.15 2.56 -35.54
CA SER A 580 31.37 1.87 -35.83
C SER A 580 31.23 0.81 -36.94
N ALA A 581 30.04 0.57 -37.47
CA ALA A 581 29.71 -0.53 -38.38
C ALA A 581 30.59 -0.57 -39.62
N PHE A 582 30.93 0.59 -40.20
CA PHE A 582 31.84 0.67 -41.36
C PHE A 582 33.26 0.17 -41.02
N SER A 583 33.84 0.65 -39.94
CA SER A 583 35.15 0.23 -39.48
C SER A 583 35.19 -1.27 -39.12
N ILE A 584 34.11 -1.76 -38.51
CA ILE A 584 33.91 -3.19 -38.21
C ILE A 584 33.86 -4.02 -39.50
N SER A 585 33.08 -3.55 -40.49
CA SER A 585 32.98 -4.24 -41.80
C SER A 585 34.30 -4.29 -42.54
N LEU A 586 35.08 -3.21 -42.50
CA LEU A 586 36.43 -3.17 -43.09
C LEU A 586 37.35 -4.20 -42.41
N MET A 587 37.31 -4.31 -41.08
CA MET A 587 38.12 -5.31 -40.36
C MET A 587 37.69 -6.75 -40.69
N LYS A 588 36.38 -7.00 -40.91
CA LYS A 588 35.90 -8.30 -41.38
C LYS A 588 36.45 -8.63 -42.77
N VAL A 589 36.49 -7.67 -43.70
CA VAL A 589 37.04 -7.86 -45.03
C VAL A 589 38.57 -8.13 -44.98
N LEU A 590 39.28 -7.47 -44.05
CA LEU A 590 40.71 -7.70 -43.81
C LEU A 590 41.00 -9.04 -43.09
N GLY A 591 39.99 -9.88 -42.81
CA GLY A 591 40.16 -11.23 -42.30
C GLY A 591 40.20 -11.36 -40.77
N TYR A 592 39.91 -10.31 -40.03
CA TYR A 592 39.83 -10.43 -38.56
C TYR A 592 38.72 -11.34 -38.12
N ARG A 593 38.98 -12.20 -37.11
CA ARG A 593 38.02 -13.13 -36.54
C ARG A 593 36.96 -12.41 -35.70
N LYS A 594 35.78 -12.99 -35.62
CA LYS A 594 34.66 -12.43 -34.82
C LYS A 594 35.05 -12.11 -33.37
N GLY A 595 35.86 -12.97 -32.73
CA GLY A 595 36.34 -12.76 -31.36
C GLY A 595 37.31 -11.58 -31.21
N GLU A 596 38.15 -11.33 -32.25
CA GLU A 596 39.08 -10.21 -32.27
C GLU A 596 38.34 -8.87 -32.44
N ILE A 597 37.37 -8.85 -33.33
CA ILE A 597 36.50 -7.68 -33.53
C ILE A 597 35.69 -7.36 -32.29
N ARG A 598 35.16 -8.39 -31.61
CA ARG A 598 34.50 -8.24 -30.33
C ARG A 598 35.42 -7.56 -29.31
N ARG A 599 36.63 -8.08 -29.11
CA ARG A 599 37.61 -7.51 -28.17
C ARG A 599 38.01 -6.07 -28.53
N LEU A 600 38.07 -5.74 -29.80
CA LEU A 600 38.45 -4.40 -30.23
C LEU A 600 37.35 -3.37 -30.04
N TYR A 601 36.07 -3.73 -30.32
CA TYR A 601 34.95 -2.77 -30.37
C TYR A 601 33.97 -2.90 -29.20
N LEU A 602 33.64 -4.11 -28.76
CA LEU A 602 32.65 -4.30 -27.65
C LEU A 602 33.34 -4.22 -26.30
N ASP A 603 34.46 -4.93 -26.12
CA ASP A 603 35.14 -4.94 -24.83
C ASP A 603 35.78 -3.57 -24.50
N GLY A 604 36.06 -2.72 -25.54
CA GLY A 604 36.49 -1.33 -25.37
C GLY A 604 35.46 -0.44 -24.69
N ASN A 605 34.15 -0.74 -24.85
CA ASN A 605 33.07 -0.01 -24.24
C ASN A 605 33.03 -0.20 -22.72
N PHE A 606 33.64 -1.28 -22.21
CA PHE A 606 33.77 -1.52 -20.77
C PHE A 606 34.40 -0.33 -20.03
N TYR A 607 35.45 0.26 -20.61
CA TYR A 607 36.11 1.40 -19.99
C TYR A 607 35.21 2.64 -19.90
N ILE A 608 34.35 2.86 -20.91
CA ILE A 608 33.41 3.98 -20.91
C ILE A 608 32.39 3.78 -19.82
N ILE A 609 31.84 2.56 -19.69
CA ILE A 609 30.78 2.24 -18.73
C ILE A 609 31.34 2.26 -17.31
N MET A 610 32.51 1.65 -17.09
CA MET A 610 33.14 1.66 -15.76
C MET A 610 33.55 3.06 -15.33
N LEU A 611 34.12 3.88 -16.23
CA LEU A 611 34.42 5.27 -15.91
C LEU A 611 33.15 6.08 -15.68
N GLY A 612 32.13 5.84 -16.51
CA GLY A 612 30.83 6.47 -16.36
C GLY A 612 30.14 6.08 -15.06
N ALA A 613 30.23 4.81 -14.62
CA ALA A 613 29.72 4.37 -13.33
C ALA A 613 30.52 4.99 -12.17
N LEU A 614 31.86 4.98 -12.26
CA LEU A 614 32.74 5.53 -11.22
C LEU A 614 32.49 7.03 -10.96
N LEU A 615 32.19 7.78 -12.01
CA LEU A 615 31.87 9.22 -11.91
C LEU A 615 30.36 9.46 -11.72
N GLY A 616 29.54 8.65 -12.37
CA GLY A 616 28.09 8.82 -12.41
C GLY A 616 27.40 8.49 -11.08
N VAL A 617 27.81 7.40 -10.40
CA VAL A 617 27.19 7.01 -9.11
C VAL A 617 27.42 8.08 -8.04
N PRO A 618 28.67 8.55 -7.76
CA PRO A 618 28.86 9.59 -6.76
C PRO A 618 28.18 10.91 -7.12
N LEU A 619 28.22 11.29 -8.41
CA LEU A 619 27.57 12.53 -8.86
C LEU A 619 26.04 12.43 -8.76
N ALA A 620 25.47 11.28 -9.09
CA ALA A 620 24.03 11.05 -8.95
C ALA A 620 23.62 11.03 -7.47
N LYS A 621 24.42 10.38 -6.60
CA LYS A 621 24.16 10.40 -5.15
C LYS A 621 24.23 11.82 -4.60
N TRP A 622 25.24 12.59 -4.94
CA TRP A 622 25.34 13.99 -4.54
C TRP A 622 24.13 14.82 -5.03
N SER A 623 23.68 14.56 -6.28
CA SER A 623 22.51 15.26 -6.82
C SER A 623 21.24 14.88 -6.09
N MET A 624 21.10 13.61 -5.69
CA MET A 624 19.95 13.12 -4.93
C MET A 624 19.97 13.65 -3.50
N ASP A 625 21.12 13.66 -2.82
CA ASP A 625 21.25 14.23 -1.48
C ASP A 625 20.82 15.71 -1.42
N LEU A 626 20.97 16.44 -2.55
CA LEU A 626 20.53 17.82 -2.68
C LEU A 626 18.99 17.95 -2.89
N ILE A 627 18.39 16.99 -3.60
CA ILE A 627 16.98 17.05 -4.01
C ILE A 627 16.07 16.32 -3.00
N PHE A 628 16.54 15.22 -2.42
CA PHE A 628 15.75 14.33 -1.58
C PHE A 628 15.13 15.01 -0.34
N PRO A 629 15.79 15.94 0.35
CA PRO A 629 15.18 16.68 1.46
C PRO A 629 13.86 17.37 1.13
N TYR A 630 13.68 17.78 -0.14
CA TYR A 630 12.41 18.38 -0.59
C TYR A 630 11.29 17.34 -0.74
N PHE A 631 11.61 16.07 -0.96
CA PHE A 631 10.61 15.00 -1.06
C PHE A 631 9.99 14.65 0.29
N ILE A 632 10.78 14.69 1.37
CA ILE A 632 10.33 14.38 2.73
C ILE A 632 10.21 15.64 3.59
N SER A 633 10.00 16.80 2.97
CA SER A 633 9.97 18.09 3.67
C SER A 633 8.88 18.20 4.72
N ASN A 634 7.74 17.55 4.50
CA ASN A 634 6.55 17.55 5.36
C ASN A 634 6.57 16.51 6.47
N VAL A 635 7.61 15.67 6.58
CA VAL A 635 7.69 14.62 7.62
C VAL A 635 8.75 15.02 8.65
N ALA A 636 8.38 14.95 9.94
CA ALA A 636 9.28 15.31 11.05
C ALA A 636 10.19 14.13 11.47
N ILE A 637 10.96 13.60 10.51
CA ILE A 637 11.93 12.51 10.75
C ILE A 637 13.35 12.92 10.32
N GLY A 638 14.34 12.16 10.76
CA GLY A 638 15.73 12.32 10.35
C GLY A 638 15.94 11.99 8.87
N MET A 639 16.95 12.63 8.29
CA MET A 639 17.32 12.45 6.88
C MET A 639 18.66 11.72 6.75
N ASP A 640 18.82 10.59 7.46
CA ASP A 640 20.03 9.79 7.29
C ASP A 640 19.98 8.98 6.00
N LEU A 641 20.61 9.53 4.97
CA LEU A 641 20.71 8.96 3.62
C LEU A 641 22.09 8.33 3.38
N GLN A 642 22.85 8.02 4.41
CA GLN A 642 24.18 7.42 4.26
C GLN A 642 24.05 5.98 3.75
N PHE A 643 24.58 5.74 2.55
CA PHE A 643 24.56 4.40 1.98
C PHE A 643 25.59 3.50 2.65
N PRO A 644 25.20 2.32 3.11
CA PRO A 644 26.15 1.32 3.57
C PRO A 644 27.07 0.88 2.39
N PRO A 645 28.35 0.58 2.65
CA PRO A 645 29.31 0.17 1.60
C PRO A 645 28.81 -1.01 0.75
N GLN A 646 28.00 -1.89 1.33
CA GLN A 646 27.39 -3.03 0.65
C GLN A 646 26.44 -2.60 -0.49
N LEU A 647 25.68 -1.52 -0.28
CA LEU A 647 24.74 -0.99 -1.27
C LEU A 647 25.48 -0.42 -2.48
N TYR A 648 26.60 0.30 -2.26
CA TYR A 648 27.47 0.71 -3.36
C TYR A 648 27.98 -0.51 -4.14
N GLY A 649 28.41 -1.56 -3.45
CA GLY A 649 28.81 -2.83 -4.06
C GLY A 649 27.70 -3.45 -4.93
N MET A 650 26.45 -3.43 -4.46
CA MET A 650 25.30 -3.92 -5.22
C MET A 650 25.01 -3.06 -6.46
N ILE A 651 25.08 -1.73 -6.34
CA ILE A 651 24.87 -0.81 -7.47
C ILE A 651 25.93 -1.03 -8.56
N TYR A 652 27.23 -1.02 -8.20
CA TYR A 652 28.31 -1.27 -9.16
C TYR A 652 28.26 -2.69 -9.74
N GLY A 653 27.95 -3.69 -8.92
CA GLY A 653 27.74 -5.07 -9.36
C GLY A 653 26.57 -5.19 -10.33
N GLY A 654 25.44 -4.53 -10.06
CA GLY A 654 24.29 -4.46 -10.93
C GLY A 654 24.61 -3.83 -12.29
N ILE A 655 25.32 -2.71 -12.29
CA ILE A 655 25.79 -2.04 -13.52
C ILE A 655 26.67 -3.00 -14.35
N LEU A 656 27.58 -3.71 -13.69
CA LEU A 656 28.45 -4.68 -14.34
C LEU A 656 27.67 -5.85 -14.95
N ILE A 657 26.70 -6.40 -14.21
CA ILE A 657 25.83 -7.48 -14.68
C ILE A 657 25.01 -7.00 -15.89
N CYS A 658 24.38 -5.82 -15.81
CA CYS A 658 23.67 -5.22 -16.93
C CYS A 658 24.56 -5.06 -18.15
N TYR A 659 25.80 -4.57 -17.97
CA TYR A 659 26.76 -4.48 -19.04
C TYR A 659 27.07 -5.84 -19.70
N LEU A 660 27.31 -6.88 -18.89
CA LEU A 660 27.63 -8.21 -19.41
C LEU A 660 26.45 -8.80 -20.20
N VAL A 661 25.21 -8.65 -19.70
CA VAL A 661 24.01 -9.08 -20.40
C VAL A 661 23.85 -8.35 -21.73
N ILE A 662 24.00 -7.04 -21.75
CA ILE A 662 23.88 -6.20 -22.95
C ILE A 662 25.01 -6.53 -23.94
N ASN A 663 26.23 -6.71 -23.45
CA ASN A 663 27.35 -7.11 -24.28
C ASN A 663 27.09 -8.45 -24.98
N PHE A 664 26.56 -9.43 -24.25
CA PHE A 664 26.13 -10.72 -24.81
C PHE A 664 25.08 -10.58 -25.92
N LEU A 665 24.04 -9.77 -25.69
CA LEU A 665 22.97 -9.50 -26.67
C LEU A 665 23.54 -8.82 -27.95
N LEU A 666 24.48 -7.88 -27.78
CA LEU A 666 25.05 -7.11 -28.88
C LEU A 666 26.07 -7.92 -29.70
N VAL A 667 26.71 -8.95 -29.14
CA VAL A 667 27.53 -9.90 -29.89
C VAL A 667 26.74 -10.56 -31.03
N GLY A 668 25.48 -10.94 -30.74
CA GLY A 668 24.56 -11.49 -31.76
C GLY A 668 24.37 -10.50 -32.94
N ARG A 669 24.23 -9.21 -32.64
CA ARG A 669 24.07 -8.15 -33.65
C ARG A 669 25.37 -7.92 -34.46
N LEU A 670 26.52 -7.89 -33.78
CA LEU A 670 27.84 -7.78 -34.45
C LEU A 670 28.04 -8.88 -35.49
N ASN A 671 27.60 -10.11 -35.20
CA ASN A 671 27.70 -11.25 -36.10
C ASN A 671 26.81 -11.12 -37.35
N LYS A 672 25.67 -10.42 -37.26
CA LYS A 672 24.72 -10.20 -38.35
C LYS A 672 25.11 -9.07 -39.29
N LEU A 673 26.11 -8.25 -38.98
CA LEU A 673 26.64 -7.21 -39.89
C LEU A 673 27.28 -7.85 -41.13
N VAL A 674 26.66 -7.68 -42.30
CA VAL A 674 27.18 -8.15 -43.60
C VAL A 674 28.08 -7.06 -44.20
N PRO A 675 29.38 -7.33 -44.40
CA PRO A 675 30.32 -6.32 -44.90
C PRO A 675 29.91 -5.73 -46.26
N ALA A 676 29.39 -6.56 -47.17
CA ALA A 676 28.99 -6.11 -48.52
C ALA A 676 27.86 -5.08 -48.48
N GLU A 677 26.89 -5.22 -47.57
CA GLU A 677 25.78 -4.30 -47.45
C GLU A 677 26.19 -2.94 -46.84
N VAL A 678 27.09 -2.97 -45.84
CA VAL A 678 27.59 -1.75 -45.18
C VAL A 678 28.52 -0.96 -46.06
N LEU A 679 29.32 -1.63 -46.91
CA LEU A 679 30.25 -1.00 -47.83
C LEU A 679 29.52 -0.43 -49.05
N LYS A 680 28.49 -1.14 -49.60
CA LYS A 680 27.67 -0.70 -50.73
C LYS A 680 26.87 0.56 -50.44
N ASN A 681 26.41 0.76 -49.20
CA ASN A 681 25.65 1.95 -48.81
C ASN A 681 26.52 3.22 -48.69
N ARG A 682 27.81 3.17 -49.03
CA ARG A 682 28.72 4.32 -49.03
C ARG A 682 29.30 4.68 -50.39
N GLU A 683 29.14 3.80 -51.40
CA GLU A 683 29.32 4.15 -52.79
C GLU A 683 28.06 4.82 -53.34
#